data_695dea9a8b781113966aa6f9375bc643
#
_entry.id   695dea9a8b781113966aa6f9375bc643
#
_cell.length_a   1.000
_cell.length_b   1.000
_cell.length_c   1.000
_cell.angle_alpha   90.00
_cell.angle_beta   90.00
_cell.angle_gamma   90.00
#
_symmetry.space_group_name_H-M   'P 1'
#
loop_
_entity.id
_entity.type
_entity.pdbx_description
1 polymer ?
#
loop_
_entity_poly.entity_id
_entity_poly.type
_entity_poly.pdbx_seq_one_letter_code
_entity_poly.pdbx_strand_id
1 'polypeptide(L)'
;MRELLYGAAYYDEYMPYDRLEKDVAMMKKAGINTVRIAESTWSTCEPQEGVFDFSHVIRVMDAMEEAEINVIIGTPTYAVPTWMVKAYPDVLAETVKGRGIYGARQIMDITHPVYRYHAERVIRKLMEVSAHRKCVIGFQLDNETKYYGTAGKNVQLGFVKYLREKFQNDLDAMNHEFGLDYWSNRINAWEDFPDVRGTINGSLGAEFEKYQRSLVEEFLGWQAAIVSEYKREDQFITHNLDFEWRGYSYGVQPDVNHFKCAKHLTMAGTDIYHPTQDHLTGAEIAFGGDLIRCLKNDNYLVLETEAQGYPGWTPYDGQLRLQAYSHLASGALGVMYWHWHSIHNSFETYWRGLLSHDMEENAVYREACVIGNEFKKLSPVLSGFKKNNKVAIMVSNEALTALKWFGIEATAAGNDGIGYNDVVRWIYDALYKGNIECDIIWEESKDIERYQAIILPVMYTADEKILTRLKDYTAQGGTLIATFKTAFANENVKVYSDRQPHILSEVFGMYYQQFTFPENVTLTGFDDGETEAETFMELLIPDGAEVISAYNHPNWKKYAAVTHHSYEKGTAWYIGCMFEESYLQQLLMKILAQSGVNATALERFPVIVREGINENGEKIRFYLNYSWKEQIVKVPETFEVVLGQAVLKPWDVCIVKG
;
A
#
# COMPACT_ATOMS: atom_id res chain seq x y z
N MET A 1 16.52 -8.62 13.76
CA MET A 1 17.52 -8.49 12.68
C MET A 1 18.42 -7.32 13.09
N ARG A 2 19.73 -7.54 13.21
CA ARG A 2 20.67 -6.49 13.70
C ARG A 2 21.41 -5.75 12.57
N GLU A 3 21.33 -6.25 11.36
CA GLU A 3 21.96 -5.66 10.17
C GLU A 3 20.88 -5.27 9.16
N LEU A 4 21.04 -4.09 8.55
CA LEU A 4 20.17 -3.64 7.47
C LEU A 4 20.39 -4.52 6.24
N LEU A 5 19.33 -4.99 5.62
CA LEU A 5 19.39 -5.74 4.38
C LEU A 5 19.53 -4.79 3.20
N TYR A 6 20.48 -5.06 2.33
CA TYR A 6 20.71 -4.30 1.11
C TYR A 6 20.91 -5.23 -0.06
N GLY A 7 20.08 -5.11 -1.10
CA GLY A 7 20.10 -6.14 -2.11
C GLY A 7 19.38 -5.82 -3.41
N ALA A 8 19.14 -6.88 -4.17
CA ALA A 8 18.42 -6.85 -5.43
C ALA A 8 17.78 -8.21 -5.74
N ALA A 9 16.77 -8.21 -6.60
CA ALA A 9 16.33 -9.40 -7.29
C ALA A 9 17.44 -9.86 -8.25
N TYR A 10 17.73 -11.16 -8.27
CA TYR A 10 18.82 -11.75 -9.07
C TYR A 10 18.36 -13.01 -9.78
N TYR A 11 18.50 -13.04 -11.09
CA TYR A 11 18.09 -14.17 -11.93
C TYR A 11 19.23 -14.57 -12.86
N ASP A 12 20.00 -15.59 -12.45
CA ASP A 12 21.09 -16.17 -13.25
C ASP A 12 20.57 -16.69 -14.60
N GLU A 13 19.34 -17.20 -14.61
CA GLU A 13 18.64 -17.72 -15.78
C GLU A 13 18.24 -16.65 -16.83
N TYR A 14 18.25 -15.37 -16.46
CA TYR A 14 17.98 -14.26 -17.39
C TYR A 14 19.24 -13.64 -17.97
N MET A 15 20.43 -14.10 -17.53
CA MET A 15 21.71 -13.57 -18.00
C MET A 15 21.95 -13.96 -19.46
N PRO A 16 22.48 -13.06 -20.32
CA PRO A 16 22.80 -13.36 -21.70
C PRO A 16 24.03 -14.27 -21.84
N TYR A 17 24.83 -14.39 -20.80
CA TYR A 17 26.00 -15.26 -20.69
C TYR A 17 26.35 -15.52 -19.22
N ASP A 18 27.08 -16.57 -18.94
CA ASP A 18 27.48 -16.91 -17.57
C ASP A 18 28.40 -15.84 -16.97
N ARG A 19 27.99 -15.29 -15.83
CA ARG A 19 28.73 -14.24 -15.12
C ARG A 19 28.56 -14.28 -13.59
N LEU A 20 28.05 -15.37 -13.03
CA LEU A 20 27.75 -15.49 -11.61
C LEU A 20 28.93 -15.07 -10.71
N GLU A 21 30.14 -15.53 -10.98
CA GLU A 21 31.34 -15.16 -10.20
C GLU A 21 31.62 -13.65 -10.26
N LYS A 22 31.51 -13.03 -11.46
CA LYS A 22 31.67 -11.58 -11.64
C LYS A 22 30.60 -10.81 -10.89
N ASP A 23 29.36 -11.27 -10.96
CA ASP A 23 28.21 -10.61 -10.27
C ASP A 23 28.38 -10.69 -8.76
N VAL A 24 28.73 -11.83 -8.19
CA VAL A 24 29.02 -11.98 -6.75
C VAL A 24 30.12 -11.02 -6.31
N ALA A 25 31.23 -10.93 -7.10
CA ALA A 25 32.32 -10.00 -6.78
C ALA A 25 31.84 -8.54 -6.82
N MET A 26 31.00 -8.15 -7.78
CA MET A 26 30.43 -6.82 -7.90
C MET A 26 29.41 -6.55 -6.77
N MET A 27 28.60 -7.51 -6.38
CA MET A 27 27.68 -7.41 -5.24
C MET A 27 28.45 -7.16 -3.93
N LYS A 28 29.49 -7.91 -3.67
CA LYS A 28 30.37 -7.68 -2.49
C LYS A 28 30.98 -6.28 -2.49
N LYS A 29 31.47 -5.80 -3.64
CA LYS A 29 31.99 -4.44 -3.81
C LYS A 29 30.93 -3.38 -3.51
N ALA A 30 29.68 -3.63 -3.92
CA ALA A 30 28.55 -2.74 -3.68
C ALA A 30 28.01 -2.82 -2.24
N GLY A 31 28.52 -3.71 -1.39
CA GLY A 31 28.00 -3.92 -0.03
C GLY A 31 26.63 -4.62 -0.01
N ILE A 32 26.23 -5.26 -1.10
CA ILE A 32 25.02 -6.08 -1.16
C ILE A 32 25.22 -7.31 -0.29
N ASN A 33 24.28 -7.53 0.63
CA ASN A 33 24.28 -8.64 1.56
C ASN A 33 23.09 -9.57 1.42
N THR A 34 22.18 -9.29 0.47
CA THR A 34 20.95 -10.08 0.28
C THR A 34 20.55 -10.10 -1.19
N VAL A 35 20.10 -11.26 -1.68
CA VAL A 35 19.47 -11.40 -3.01
C VAL A 35 18.11 -12.10 -2.86
N ARG A 36 17.17 -11.79 -3.75
CA ARG A 36 15.90 -12.50 -3.89
C ARG A 36 15.93 -13.28 -5.21
N ILE A 37 15.52 -14.56 -5.17
CA ILE A 37 15.58 -15.47 -6.32
C ILE A 37 14.36 -16.39 -6.38
N ALA A 38 14.17 -17.01 -7.50
CA ALA A 38 13.30 -18.17 -7.79
C ALA A 38 11.81 -17.89 -8.02
N GLU A 39 11.24 -16.77 -7.62
CA GLU A 39 9.77 -16.54 -7.69
C GLU A 39 9.21 -16.58 -9.12
N SER A 40 10.04 -16.36 -10.15
CA SER A 40 9.59 -16.28 -11.55
C SER A 40 9.92 -17.53 -12.39
N THR A 41 10.41 -18.60 -11.80
CA THR A 41 11.11 -19.67 -12.54
C THR A 41 10.43 -21.03 -12.52
N TRP A 42 9.10 -21.11 -12.41
CA TRP A 42 8.39 -22.39 -12.37
C TRP A 42 8.70 -23.27 -13.60
N SER A 43 8.67 -22.70 -14.82
CA SER A 43 8.99 -23.47 -16.05
C SER A 43 10.41 -24.03 -16.07
N THR A 44 11.37 -23.38 -15.40
CA THR A 44 12.75 -23.87 -15.25
C THR A 44 12.82 -24.92 -14.14
N CYS A 45 12.14 -24.69 -13.01
CA CYS A 45 12.09 -25.65 -11.91
C CYS A 45 11.31 -26.93 -12.25
N GLU A 46 10.33 -26.86 -13.14
CA GLU A 46 9.53 -27.99 -13.59
C GLU A 46 9.30 -27.92 -15.11
N PRO A 47 10.32 -28.28 -15.92
CA PRO A 47 10.25 -28.18 -17.38
C PRO A 47 9.20 -29.08 -18.03
N GLN A 48 8.82 -30.15 -17.37
CA GLN A 48 7.73 -31.06 -17.73
C GLN A 48 6.98 -31.45 -16.47
N GLU A 49 5.71 -31.81 -16.60
CA GLU A 49 4.90 -32.24 -15.48
C GLU A 49 5.58 -33.36 -14.67
N GLY A 50 5.87 -33.08 -13.40
CA GLY A 50 6.51 -34.04 -12.48
C GLY A 50 8.02 -34.20 -12.64
N VAL A 51 8.65 -33.52 -13.58
CA VAL A 51 10.11 -33.52 -13.77
C VAL A 51 10.69 -32.23 -13.19
N PHE A 52 11.44 -32.33 -12.10
CA PHE A 52 11.98 -31.18 -11.39
C PHE A 52 13.48 -31.00 -11.63
N ASP A 53 13.89 -29.75 -11.88
CA ASP A 53 15.27 -29.33 -11.99
C ASP A 53 15.48 -28.00 -11.24
N PHE A 54 16.15 -28.07 -10.11
CA PHE A 54 16.52 -26.90 -9.28
C PHE A 54 18.00 -26.55 -9.40
N SER A 55 18.70 -27.04 -10.42
CA SER A 55 20.16 -26.85 -10.58
C SER A 55 20.58 -25.38 -10.59
N HIS A 56 19.78 -24.51 -11.25
CA HIS A 56 20.04 -23.06 -11.29
C HIS A 56 19.84 -22.40 -9.90
N VAL A 57 18.81 -22.78 -9.14
CA VAL A 57 18.58 -22.26 -7.79
C VAL A 57 19.70 -22.71 -6.83
N ILE A 58 20.09 -24.00 -6.91
CA ILE A 58 21.15 -24.56 -6.08
C ILE A 58 22.49 -23.87 -6.40
N ARG A 59 22.82 -23.70 -7.68
CA ARG A 59 24.02 -23.01 -8.12
C ARG A 59 24.15 -21.60 -7.55
N VAL A 60 23.07 -20.84 -7.60
CA VAL A 60 23.05 -19.48 -7.03
C VAL A 60 23.18 -19.52 -5.51
N MET A 61 22.45 -20.41 -4.81
CA MET A 61 22.58 -20.56 -3.36
C MET A 61 24.01 -20.95 -2.93
N ASP A 62 24.67 -21.85 -3.67
CA ASP A 62 26.06 -22.24 -3.39
C ASP A 62 27.02 -21.04 -3.47
N ALA A 63 26.90 -20.23 -4.53
CA ALA A 63 27.71 -19.03 -4.69
C ALA A 63 27.45 -17.96 -3.64
N MET A 64 26.19 -17.76 -3.29
CA MET A 64 25.80 -16.77 -2.27
C MET A 64 26.22 -17.22 -0.86
N GLU A 65 26.12 -18.51 -0.55
CA GLU A 65 26.57 -19.06 0.73
C GLU A 65 28.08 -18.93 0.92
N GLU A 66 28.88 -19.20 -0.12
CA GLU A 66 30.33 -19.00 -0.12
C GLU A 66 30.68 -17.51 0.04
N ALA A 67 29.90 -16.63 -0.56
CA ALA A 67 30.11 -15.18 -0.48
C ALA A 67 29.55 -14.52 0.80
N GLU A 68 28.88 -15.26 1.68
CA GLU A 68 28.19 -14.75 2.87
C GLU A 68 27.09 -13.74 2.50
N ILE A 69 26.39 -13.95 1.37
CA ILE A 69 25.24 -13.19 0.91
C ILE A 69 23.95 -13.96 1.28
N ASN A 70 23.03 -13.31 1.93
CA ASN A 70 21.73 -13.90 2.29
C ASN A 70 20.85 -14.09 1.04
N VAL A 71 19.97 -15.09 1.11
CA VAL A 71 19.02 -15.42 0.05
C VAL A 71 17.60 -15.38 0.59
N ILE A 72 16.71 -14.72 -0.14
CA ILE A 72 15.25 -14.83 0.02
C ILE A 72 14.75 -15.67 -1.16
N ILE A 73 14.09 -16.78 -0.87
CA ILE A 73 13.52 -17.67 -1.88
C ILE A 73 12.06 -17.28 -2.12
N GLY A 74 11.70 -17.01 -3.37
CA GLY A 74 10.31 -16.80 -3.78
C GLY A 74 9.66 -18.10 -4.27
N THR A 75 8.39 -18.34 -3.92
CA THR A 75 7.62 -19.46 -4.48
C THR A 75 7.22 -19.12 -5.92
N PRO A 76 7.45 -20.00 -6.91
CA PRO A 76 7.41 -19.62 -8.33
C PRO A 76 5.99 -19.72 -8.94
N THR A 77 4.96 -19.33 -8.20
CA THR A 77 3.57 -19.70 -8.52
C THR A 77 2.81 -18.69 -9.37
N TYR A 78 3.31 -17.47 -9.53
CA TYR A 78 2.59 -16.40 -10.23
C TYR A 78 2.65 -16.48 -11.77
N ALA A 79 3.49 -17.37 -12.33
CA ALA A 79 3.62 -17.58 -13.77
C ALA A 79 3.58 -19.07 -14.08
N VAL A 80 2.47 -19.53 -14.65
CA VAL A 80 2.25 -20.96 -14.93
C VAL A 80 3.07 -21.47 -16.13
N PRO A 81 3.61 -22.70 -16.07
CA PRO A 81 4.39 -23.28 -17.17
C PRO A 81 3.49 -23.67 -18.37
N THR A 82 4.09 -23.70 -19.56
CA THR A 82 3.40 -24.01 -20.83
C THR A 82 2.75 -25.39 -20.85
N TRP A 83 3.38 -26.39 -20.24
CA TRP A 83 2.83 -27.74 -20.16
C TRP A 83 1.49 -27.77 -19.40
N MET A 84 1.37 -26.95 -18.35
CA MET A 84 0.15 -26.87 -17.55
C MET A 84 -1.01 -26.28 -18.37
N VAL A 85 -0.78 -25.17 -19.05
CA VAL A 85 -1.83 -24.53 -19.89
C VAL A 85 -2.25 -25.42 -21.05
N LYS A 86 -1.28 -26.19 -21.61
CA LYS A 86 -1.58 -27.14 -22.68
C LYS A 86 -2.43 -28.32 -22.20
N ALA A 87 -2.12 -28.87 -21.02
CA ALA A 87 -2.83 -30.02 -20.47
C ALA A 87 -4.15 -29.63 -19.79
N TYR A 88 -4.18 -28.44 -19.17
CA TYR A 88 -5.28 -27.96 -18.32
C TYR A 88 -5.63 -26.50 -18.65
N PRO A 89 -6.16 -26.20 -19.84
CA PRO A 89 -6.36 -24.81 -20.29
C PRO A 89 -7.35 -23.99 -19.43
N ASP A 90 -8.13 -24.65 -18.60
CA ASP A 90 -9.07 -24.05 -17.66
C ASP A 90 -8.42 -23.55 -16.35
N VAL A 91 -7.11 -23.75 -16.17
CA VAL A 91 -6.34 -23.10 -15.10
C VAL A 91 -6.20 -21.60 -15.33
N LEU A 92 -6.36 -21.13 -16.58
CA LEU A 92 -6.34 -19.71 -16.90
C LEU A 92 -7.60 -19.00 -16.39
N ALA A 93 -7.42 -17.84 -15.77
CA ALA A 93 -8.50 -17.04 -15.22
C ALA A 93 -9.56 -16.69 -16.27
N GLU A 94 -10.81 -16.93 -15.96
CA GLU A 94 -11.95 -16.44 -16.73
C GLU A 94 -12.45 -15.14 -16.12
N THR A 95 -12.37 -14.05 -16.88
CA THR A 95 -12.68 -12.69 -16.44
C THR A 95 -13.92 -12.16 -17.15
N VAL A 96 -14.31 -10.92 -16.89
CA VAL A 96 -15.36 -10.21 -17.68
C VAL A 96 -15.01 -10.08 -19.17
N LYS A 97 -13.72 -10.18 -19.54
CA LYS A 97 -13.23 -10.13 -20.92
C LYS A 97 -13.13 -11.52 -21.56
N GLY A 98 -13.52 -12.57 -20.85
CA GLY A 98 -13.36 -13.96 -21.24
C GLY A 98 -12.14 -14.62 -20.59
N ARG A 99 -11.81 -15.84 -21.08
CA ARG A 99 -10.68 -16.61 -20.56
C ARG A 99 -9.36 -15.96 -20.98
N GLY A 100 -8.39 -15.90 -20.05
CA GLY A 100 -7.03 -15.45 -20.30
C GLY A 100 -6.34 -16.26 -21.41
N ILE A 101 -5.40 -15.63 -22.08
CA ILE A 101 -4.57 -16.26 -23.12
C ILE A 101 -3.14 -16.34 -22.56
N TYR A 102 -2.50 -17.52 -22.72
CA TYR A 102 -1.13 -17.71 -22.30
C TYR A 102 -0.17 -16.69 -22.96
N GLY A 103 0.82 -16.23 -22.20
CA GLY A 103 1.86 -15.31 -22.67
C GLY A 103 2.12 -14.14 -21.73
N ALA A 104 1.20 -13.89 -20.77
CA ALA A 104 1.42 -12.96 -19.67
C ALA A 104 1.63 -13.71 -18.36
N ARG A 105 2.22 -13.03 -17.37
CA ARG A 105 2.23 -13.50 -15.98
C ARG A 105 0.87 -13.25 -15.34
N GLN A 106 0.58 -13.90 -14.20
CA GLN A 106 -0.57 -13.58 -13.34
C GLN A 106 -1.93 -13.70 -14.07
N ILE A 107 -2.13 -14.79 -14.78
CA ILE A 107 -3.33 -15.06 -15.57
C ILE A 107 -4.05 -16.35 -15.18
N MET A 108 -3.68 -16.93 -14.03
CA MET A 108 -4.29 -18.18 -13.53
C MET A 108 -5.45 -17.91 -12.59
N ASP A 109 -6.35 -18.85 -12.51
CA ASP A 109 -7.36 -18.93 -11.46
C ASP A 109 -6.73 -19.51 -10.19
N ILE A 110 -6.46 -18.67 -9.21
CA ILE A 110 -5.85 -19.08 -7.92
C ILE A 110 -6.74 -20.01 -7.10
N THR A 111 -8.01 -20.20 -7.48
CA THR A 111 -8.94 -21.14 -6.86
C THR A 111 -9.00 -22.50 -7.58
N HIS A 112 -8.38 -22.62 -8.77
CA HIS A 112 -8.49 -23.80 -9.59
C HIS A 112 -7.77 -25.00 -8.95
N PRO A 113 -8.45 -26.14 -8.74
CA PRO A 113 -7.88 -27.26 -7.97
C PRO A 113 -6.65 -27.88 -8.63
N VAL A 114 -6.59 -27.94 -9.95
CA VAL A 114 -5.42 -28.47 -10.68
C VAL A 114 -4.24 -27.50 -10.54
N TYR A 115 -4.46 -26.22 -10.68
CA TYR A 115 -3.41 -25.21 -10.42
C TYR A 115 -2.88 -25.34 -8.99
N ARG A 116 -3.77 -25.40 -7.98
CA ARG A 116 -3.39 -25.56 -6.56
C ARG A 116 -2.58 -26.83 -6.32
N TYR A 117 -2.98 -27.94 -6.90
CA TYR A 117 -2.26 -29.22 -6.79
C TYR A 117 -0.82 -29.10 -7.30
N HIS A 118 -0.63 -28.53 -8.48
CA HIS A 118 0.72 -28.38 -9.05
C HIS A 118 1.55 -27.30 -8.35
N ALA A 119 0.93 -26.19 -7.93
CA ALA A 119 1.56 -25.14 -7.17
C ALA A 119 2.09 -25.66 -5.81
N GLU A 120 1.28 -26.41 -5.08
CA GLU A 120 1.74 -27.07 -3.85
C GLU A 120 2.92 -27.99 -4.09
N ARG A 121 2.87 -28.80 -5.14
CA ARG A 121 3.93 -29.74 -5.48
C ARG A 121 5.26 -29.02 -5.76
N VAL A 122 5.27 -27.97 -6.57
CA VAL A 122 6.50 -27.23 -6.87
C VAL A 122 7.04 -26.48 -5.63
N ILE A 123 6.14 -25.89 -4.81
CA ILE A 123 6.56 -25.26 -3.56
C ILE A 123 7.26 -26.29 -2.66
N ARG A 124 6.63 -27.46 -2.40
CA ARG A 124 7.22 -28.49 -1.56
C ARG A 124 8.58 -28.96 -2.06
N LYS A 125 8.73 -29.16 -3.39
CA LYS A 125 10.02 -29.53 -4.00
C LYS A 125 11.08 -28.46 -3.88
N LEU A 126 10.72 -27.19 -4.03
CA LEU A 126 11.63 -26.06 -3.83
C LEU A 126 12.06 -25.96 -2.35
N MET A 127 11.13 -26.18 -1.42
CA MET A 127 11.44 -26.17 0.01
C MET A 127 12.38 -27.29 0.42
N GLU A 128 12.23 -28.50 -0.16
CA GLU A 128 13.13 -29.64 0.09
C GLU A 128 14.60 -29.30 -0.21
N VAL A 129 14.87 -28.46 -1.24
CA VAL A 129 16.26 -28.11 -1.64
C VAL A 129 16.79 -26.82 -1.01
N SER A 130 15.90 -25.96 -0.50
CA SER A 130 16.28 -24.60 -0.07
C SER A 130 16.16 -24.34 1.44
N ALA A 131 15.16 -24.90 2.13
CA ALA A 131 14.82 -24.51 3.50
C ALA A 131 15.94 -24.75 4.52
N HIS A 132 16.75 -25.78 4.32
CA HIS A 132 17.85 -26.14 5.23
C HIS A 132 19.14 -25.33 4.98
N ARG A 133 19.22 -24.58 3.86
CA ARG A 133 20.42 -23.83 3.47
C ARG A 133 20.67 -22.67 4.43
N LYS A 134 21.92 -22.49 4.84
CA LYS A 134 22.31 -21.48 5.82
C LYS A 134 22.11 -20.06 5.28
N CYS A 135 22.39 -19.85 3.98
CA CYS A 135 22.22 -18.56 3.33
C CYS A 135 20.73 -18.13 3.23
N VAL A 136 19.77 -19.06 3.27
CA VAL A 136 18.35 -18.74 3.14
C VAL A 136 17.80 -18.18 4.46
N ILE A 137 17.44 -16.89 4.46
CA ILE A 137 16.96 -16.17 5.62
C ILE A 137 15.43 -16.01 5.67
N GLY A 138 14.76 -16.26 4.56
CA GLY A 138 13.29 -16.15 4.49
C GLY A 138 12.72 -16.56 3.14
N PHE A 139 11.40 -16.54 3.08
CA PHE A 139 10.63 -16.94 1.91
C PHE A 139 9.63 -15.84 1.55
N GLN A 140 9.60 -15.46 0.27
CA GLN A 140 8.52 -14.67 -0.31
C GLN A 140 7.49 -15.62 -0.91
N LEU A 141 6.23 -15.43 -0.56
CA LEU A 141 5.14 -16.17 -1.18
C LEU A 141 4.77 -15.51 -2.50
N ASP A 142 4.65 -16.28 -3.59
CA ASP A 142 4.16 -15.79 -4.87
C ASP A 142 4.80 -14.44 -5.29
N ASN A 143 4.11 -13.62 -6.08
CA ASN A 143 4.56 -12.28 -6.46
C ASN A 143 3.37 -11.34 -6.70
N GLU A 144 3.29 -10.20 -6.00
CA GLU A 144 2.23 -9.18 -6.17
C GLU A 144 0.84 -9.80 -6.37
N THR A 145 0.48 -10.76 -5.52
CA THR A 145 -0.68 -11.63 -5.72
C THR A 145 -1.98 -10.85 -5.72
N LYS A 146 -2.81 -11.09 -6.72
CA LYS A 146 -4.17 -10.55 -6.86
C LYS A 146 -5.13 -11.65 -7.25
N TYR A 147 -6.41 -11.36 -7.32
CA TYR A 147 -7.39 -12.31 -7.85
C TYR A 147 -7.42 -12.35 -9.39
N TYR A 148 -6.67 -11.49 -10.07
CA TYR A 148 -6.48 -11.42 -11.53
C TYR A 148 -7.78 -11.27 -12.33
N GLY A 149 -8.79 -10.64 -11.75
CA GLY A 149 -10.12 -10.48 -12.36
C GLY A 149 -10.90 -11.79 -12.49
N THR A 150 -10.47 -12.86 -11.80
CA THR A 150 -11.07 -14.20 -11.87
C THR A 150 -12.54 -14.16 -11.45
N ALA A 151 -13.42 -14.56 -12.35
CA ALA A 151 -14.87 -14.58 -12.18
C ALA A 151 -15.52 -15.79 -12.88
N GLY A 152 -14.73 -16.84 -13.10
CA GLY A 152 -15.18 -18.08 -13.73
C GLY A 152 -16.07 -18.93 -12.83
N LYS A 153 -16.48 -20.10 -13.34
CA LYS A 153 -17.44 -20.97 -12.68
C LYS A 153 -17.10 -21.30 -11.22
N ASN A 154 -15.83 -21.56 -10.90
CA ASN A 154 -15.42 -21.91 -9.53
C ASN A 154 -15.64 -20.73 -8.58
N VAL A 155 -15.27 -19.54 -9.00
CA VAL A 155 -15.42 -18.31 -8.22
C VAL A 155 -16.89 -17.95 -8.04
N GLN A 156 -17.72 -18.08 -9.09
CA GLN A 156 -19.17 -17.85 -9.03
C GLN A 156 -19.85 -18.80 -8.04
N LEU A 157 -19.55 -20.10 -8.09
CA LEU A 157 -20.12 -21.08 -7.16
C LEU A 157 -19.64 -20.84 -5.72
N GLY A 158 -18.37 -20.48 -5.54
CA GLY A 158 -17.82 -20.08 -4.24
C GLY A 158 -18.50 -18.85 -3.67
N PHE A 159 -18.79 -17.86 -4.52
CA PHE A 159 -19.50 -16.64 -4.11
C PHE A 159 -20.93 -16.91 -3.66
N VAL A 160 -21.69 -17.74 -4.39
CA VAL A 160 -23.04 -18.16 -3.97
C VAL A 160 -22.99 -18.86 -2.60
N LYS A 161 -22.02 -19.75 -2.38
CA LYS A 161 -21.82 -20.41 -1.09
C LYS A 161 -21.52 -19.37 0.02
N TYR A 162 -20.61 -18.44 -0.25
CA TYR A 162 -20.26 -17.35 0.66
C TYR A 162 -21.50 -16.52 1.04
N LEU A 163 -22.34 -16.14 0.07
CA LEU A 163 -23.57 -15.38 0.34
C LEU A 163 -24.59 -16.21 1.18
N ARG A 164 -24.74 -17.49 0.88
CA ARG A 164 -25.59 -18.39 1.70
C ARG A 164 -25.15 -18.43 3.16
N GLU A 165 -23.85 -18.47 3.40
CA GLU A 165 -23.29 -18.46 4.76
C GLU A 165 -23.47 -17.07 5.41
N LYS A 166 -23.17 -15.98 4.70
CA LYS A 166 -23.32 -14.61 5.18
C LYS A 166 -24.75 -14.28 5.60
N PHE A 167 -25.72 -14.67 4.79
CA PHE A 167 -27.15 -14.41 5.05
C PHE A 167 -27.86 -15.59 5.74
N GLN A 168 -27.14 -16.55 6.29
CA GLN A 168 -27.69 -17.70 7.00
C GLN A 168 -28.78 -18.43 6.20
N ASN A 169 -28.59 -18.56 4.88
CA ASN A 169 -29.50 -19.11 3.90
C ASN A 169 -30.83 -18.32 3.73
N ASP A 170 -30.92 -17.09 4.24
CA ASP A 170 -32.06 -16.21 4.06
C ASP A 170 -31.91 -15.38 2.77
N LEU A 171 -32.56 -15.86 1.73
CA LEU A 171 -32.51 -15.23 0.39
C LEU A 171 -33.30 -13.90 0.35
N ASP A 172 -34.36 -13.80 1.14
CA ASP A 172 -35.16 -12.57 1.23
C ASP A 172 -34.37 -11.46 1.91
N ALA A 173 -33.66 -11.77 2.99
CA ALA A 173 -32.78 -10.82 3.65
C ALA A 173 -31.68 -10.33 2.69
N MET A 174 -31.07 -11.21 1.89
CA MET A 174 -30.07 -10.82 0.89
C MET A 174 -30.68 -9.90 -0.19
N ASN A 175 -31.83 -10.27 -0.75
CA ASN A 175 -32.50 -9.46 -1.77
C ASN A 175 -32.85 -8.06 -1.24
N HIS A 176 -33.36 -7.98 -0.01
CA HIS A 176 -33.69 -6.72 0.62
C HIS A 176 -32.46 -5.87 0.91
N GLU A 177 -31.41 -6.49 1.44
CA GLU A 177 -30.16 -5.77 1.78
C GLU A 177 -29.45 -5.21 0.55
N PHE A 178 -29.38 -5.96 -0.53
CA PHE A 178 -28.76 -5.53 -1.78
C PHE A 178 -29.69 -4.75 -2.71
N GLY A 179 -30.98 -4.58 -2.34
CA GLY A 179 -31.96 -3.85 -3.16
C GLY A 179 -32.24 -4.54 -4.50
N LEU A 180 -32.23 -5.87 -4.56
CA LEU A 180 -32.41 -6.62 -5.81
C LEU A 180 -33.85 -6.63 -6.32
N ASP A 181 -34.82 -6.15 -5.54
CA ASP A 181 -36.18 -5.94 -6.05
C ASP A 181 -36.22 -4.84 -7.13
N TYR A 182 -35.25 -3.95 -7.15
CA TYR A 182 -35.16 -2.88 -8.16
C TYR A 182 -34.90 -3.44 -9.55
N TRP A 183 -35.71 -3.05 -10.51
CA TRP A 183 -35.69 -3.52 -11.90
C TRP A 183 -35.75 -5.04 -12.05
N SER A 184 -36.45 -5.73 -11.13
CA SER A 184 -36.69 -7.19 -11.23
C SER A 184 -35.41 -8.03 -11.19
N ASN A 185 -34.39 -7.56 -10.47
CA ASN A 185 -33.14 -8.32 -10.27
C ASN A 185 -33.24 -9.33 -9.10
N ARG A 186 -34.42 -9.42 -8.44
CA ARG A 186 -34.66 -10.33 -7.34
C ARG A 186 -34.34 -11.76 -7.68
N ILE A 187 -33.60 -12.43 -6.82
CA ILE A 187 -33.24 -13.85 -6.91
C ILE A 187 -34.19 -14.64 -6.02
N ASN A 188 -34.93 -15.62 -6.57
CA ASN A 188 -35.96 -16.37 -5.85
C ASN A 188 -35.52 -17.78 -5.45
N ALA A 189 -34.40 -18.27 -5.98
CA ALA A 189 -33.79 -19.52 -5.57
C ALA A 189 -32.25 -19.40 -5.69
N TRP A 190 -31.52 -20.02 -4.79
CA TRP A 190 -30.05 -20.02 -4.85
C TRP A 190 -29.51 -20.71 -6.10
N GLU A 191 -30.26 -21.67 -6.63
CA GLU A 191 -29.95 -22.43 -7.84
C GLU A 191 -30.09 -21.57 -9.11
N ASP A 192 -30.86 -20.48 -9.04
CA ASP A 192 -31.11 -19.54 -10.14
C ASP A 192 -30.15 -18.31 -10.06
N PHE A 193 -29.12 -18.37 -9.20
CA PHE A 193 -28.20 -17.24 -9.03
C PHE A 193 -27.49 -16.91 -10.35
N PRO A 194 -27.62 -15.67 -10.87
CA PRO A 194 -27.06 -15.30 -12.18
C PRO A 194 -25.55 -15.13 -12.12
N ASP A 195 -24.91 -15.12 -13.28
CA ASP A 195 -23.51 -14.71 -13.40
C ASP A 195 -23.36 -13.22 -13.01
N VAL A 196 -22.55 -12.96 -11.99
CA VAL A 196 -22.41 -11.63 -11.35
C VAL A 196 -21.65 -10.64 -12.27
N ARG A 197 -20.91 -11.13 -13.26
CA ARG A 197 -20.15 -10.27 -14.19
C ARG A 197 -21.02 -9.24 -14.95
N GLY A 198 -22.30 -9.51 -15.10
CA GLY A 198 -23.24 -8.63 -15.76
C GLY A 198 -24.04 -7.70 -14.84
N THR A 199 -23.80 -7.76 -13.52
CA THR A 199 -24.59 -6.95 -12.58
C THR A 199 -24.32 -5.46 -12.75
N ILE A 200 -25.39 -4.68 -12.63
CA ILE A 200 -25.34 -3.21 -12.45
C ILE A 200 -25.67 -2.80 -11.01
N ASN A 201 -25.99 -3.78 -10.17
CA ASN A 201 -26.26 -3.53 -8.75
C ASN A 201 -24.95 -3.35 -8.00
N GLY A 202 -24.71 -2.14 -7.50
CA GLY A 202 -23.45 -1.79 -6.85
C GLY A 202 -23.22 -2.52 -5.54
N SER A 203 -24.26 -2.86 -4.78
CA SER A 203 -24.12 -3.65 -3.55
C SER A 203 -23.67 -5.08 -3.84
N LEU A 204 -24.32 -5.75 -4.79
CA LEU A 204 -23.94 -7.10 -5.21
C LEU A 204 -22.54 -7.13 -5.86
N GLY A 205 -22.24 -6.15 -6.71
CA GLY A 205 -20.93 -6.04 -7.37
C GLY A 205 -19.80 -5.76 -6.40
N ALA A 206 -19.99 -4.83 -5.47
CA ALA A 206 -19.00 -4.55 -4.42
C ALA A 206 -18.77 -5.74 -3.48
N GLU A 207 -19.83 -6.48 -3.14
CA GLU A 207 -19.71 -7.70 -2.34
C GLU A 207 -18.95 -8.82 -3.09
N PHE A 208 -19.14 -8.90 -4.42
CA PHE A 208 -18.37 -9.85 -5.24
C PHE A 208 -16.87 -9.49 -5.27
N GLU A 209 -16.52 -8.22 -5.44
CA GLU A 209 -15.12 -7.77 -5.38
C GLU A 209 -14.51 -8.00 -3.98
N LYS A 210 -15.27 -7.80 -2.90
CA LYS A 210 -14.87 -8.14 -1.54
C LYS A 210 -14.59 -9.64 -1.37
N TYR A 211 -15.47 -10.48 -1.92
CA TYR A 211 -15.25 -11.92 -1.95
C TYR A 211 -13.99 -12.29 -2.74
N GLN A 212 -13.78 -11.71 -3.93
CA GLN A 212 -12.58 -11.95 -4.74
C GLN A 212 -11.30 -11.56 -3.98
N ARG A 213 -11.28 -10.44 -3.23
CA ARG A 213 -10.15 -10.10 -2.34
C ARG A 213 -9.89 -11.15 -1.25
N SER A 214 -10.96 -11.78 -0.72
CA SER A 214 -10.79 -12.83 0.29
C SER A 214 -10.12 -14.09 -0.27
N LEU A 215 -10.22 -14.34 -1.57
CA LEU A 215 -9.53 -15.45 -2.23
C LEU A 215 -8.00 -15.26 -2.24
N VAL A 216 -7.54 -14.00 -2.30
CA VAL A 216 -6.11 -13.68 -2.21
C VAL A 216 -5.58 -13.94 -0.80
N GLU A 217 -6.32 -13.53 0.22
CA GLU A 217 -5.98 -13.82 1.63
C GLU A 217 -5.86 -15.34 1.86
N GLU A 218 -6.84 -16.09 1.40
CA GLU A 218 -6.86 -17.56 1.54
C GLU A 218 -5.70 -18.21 0.78
N PHE A 219 -5.41 -17.74 -0.44
CA PHE A 219 -4.32 -18.27 -1.26
C PHE A 219 -2.95 -18.04 -0.61
N LEU A 220 -2.68 -16.84 -0.11
CA LEU A 220 -1.44 -16.54 0.59
C LEU A 220 -1.33 -17.31 1.92
N GLY A 221 -2.44 -17.43 2.65
CA GLY A 221 -2.51 -18.23 3.87
C GLY A 221 -2.20 -19.70 3.62
N TRP A 222 -2.72 -20.26 2.52
CA TRP A 222 -2.44 -21.63 2.10
C TRP A 222 -0.96 -21.83 1.74
N GLN A 223 -0.34 -20.93 0.99
CA GLN A 223 1.11 -21.01 0.70
C GLN A 223 1.95 -20.87 1.97
N ALA A 224 1.58 -19.93 2.86
CA ALA A 224 2.26 -19.74 4.14
C ALA A 224 2.24 -21.02 5.00
N ALA A 225 1.12 -21.74 5.00
CA ALA A 225 1.01 -23.00 5.73
C ALA A 225 1.98 -24.06 5.18
N ILE A 226 2.07 -24.21 3.85
CA ILE A 226 3.01 -25.16 3.21
C ILE A 226 4.46 -24.79 3.55
N VAL A 227 4.84 -23.51 3.39
CA VAL A 227 6.21 -23.05 3.67
C VAL A 227 6.55 -23.25 5.14
N SER A 228 5.58 -23.08 6.06
CA SER A 228 5.76 -23.25 7.50
C SER A 228 6.10 -24.68 7.91
N GLU A 229 5.75 -25.68 7.10
CA GLU A 229 6.12 -27.10 7.36
C GLU A 229 7.64 -27.36 7.20
N TYR A 230 8.34 -26.50 6.46
CA TYR A 230 9.76 -26.71 6.09
C TYR A 230 10.71 -25.70 6.69
N LYS A 231 10.25 -24.44 6.85
CA LYS A 231 11.13 -23.35 7.28
C LYS A 231 11.71 -23.58 8.69
N ARG A 232 12.91 -23.06 8.93
CA ARG A 232 13.48 -22.97 10.28
C ARG A 232 12.83 -21.83 11.08
N GLU A 233 12.98 -21.84 12.40
CA GLU A 233 12.44 -20.78 13.27
C GLU A 233 13.00 -19.39 12.97
N ASP A 234 14.26 -19.32 12.57
CA ASP A 234 14.98 -18.07 12.26
C ASP A 234 14.61 -17.49 10.88
N GLN A 235 13.90 -18.23 10.04
CA GLN A 235 13.48 -17.79 8.71
C GLN A 235 12.10 -17.12 8.76
N PHE A 236 11.98 -15.99 8.05
CA PHE A 236 10.70 -15.30 7.93
C PHE A 236 9.89 -15.78 6.72
N ILE A 237 8.59 -15.47 6.73
CA ILE A 237 7.67 -15.56 5.60
C ILE A 237 7.20 -14.14 5.30
N THR A 238 7.33 -13.73 4.06
CA THR A 238 6.93 -12.40 3.57
C THR A 238 6.20 -12.51 2.23
N HIS A 239 5.66 -11.38 1.78
CA HIS A 239 5.09 -11.22 0.45
C HIS A 239 5.34 -9.79 -0.02
N ASN A 240 5.56 -9.59 -1.31
CA ASN A 240 5.75 -8.28 -1.90
C ASN A 240 4.40 -7.64 -2.24
N LEU A 241 3.77 -7.03 -1.24
CA LEU A 241 2.52 -6.29 -1.39
C LEU A 241 2.74 -5.02 -2.21
N ASP A 242 1.95 -4.84 -3.25
CA ASP A 242 1.98 -3.66 -4.12
C ASP A 242 0.81 -2.70 -3.82
N PHE A 243 0.74 -1.57 -4.51
CA PHE A 243 -0.24 -0.51 -4.32
C PHE A 243 -1.12 -0.32 -5.57
N GLU A 244 -2.10 0.59 -5.50
CA GLU A 244 -2.76 1.04 -6.72
C GLU A 244 -1.70 1.54 -7.69
N TRP A 245 -1.72 1.02 -8.93
CA TRP A 245 -0.73 1.32 -9.95
C TRP A 245 -1.20 2.41 -10.91
N ARG A 246 -0.46 3.51 -10.96
CA ARG A 246 -0.66 4.62 -11.91
C ARG A 246 0.65 4.97 -12.63
N GLY A 247 1.38 3.94 -13.09
CA GLY A 247 2.76 4.09 -13.55
C GLY A 247 3.77 4.16 -12.39
N TYR A 248 3.30 4.19 -11.14
CA TYR A 248 4.02 4.15 -9.87
C TYR A 248 3.06 3.75 -8.74
N SER A 249 3.57 3.45 -7.58
CA SER A 249 2.76 3.14 -6.38
C SER A 249 2.06 4.40 -5.89
N TYR A 250 0.73 4.40 -5.88
CA TYR A 250 -0.02 5.63 -5.62
C TYR A 250 -0.87 5.58 -4.35
N GLY A 251 -1.71 4.56 -4.19
CA GLY A 251 -2.68 4.49 -3.11
C GLY A 251 -2.97 3.06 -2.66
N VAL A 252 -4.02 2.88 -1.85
CA VAL A 252 -4.47 1.58 -1.36
C VAL A 252 -4.76 0.65 -2.54
N GLN A 253 -4.26 -0.59 -2.48
CA GLN A 253 -4.47 -1.59 -3.52
C GLN A 253 -5.94 -2.02 -3.58
N PRO A 254 -6.64 -1.88 -4.72
CA PRO A 254 -8.06 -2.21 -4.83
C PRO A 254 -8.34 -3.72 -4.80
N ASP A 255 -7.40 -4.54 -5.29
CA ASP A 255 -7.59 -5.98 -5.50
C ASP A 255 -7.14 -6.84 -4.31
N VAL A 256 -6.52 -6.24 -3.29
CA VAL A 256 -5.95 -6.93 -2.12
C VAL A 256 -6.22 -6.14 -0.85
N ASN A 257 -6.63 -6.83 0.21
CA ASN A 257 -6.62 -6.26 1.54
C ASN A 257 -5.29 -6.60 2.24
N HIS A 258 -4.36 -5.65 2.25
CA HIS A 258 -3.02 -5.83 2.82
C HIS A 258 -3.06 -6.27 4.28
N PHE A 259 -3.95 -5.69 5.10
CA PHE A 259 -4.05 -6.01 6.53
C PHE A 259 -4.48 -7.46 6.77
N LYS A 260 -5.40 -7.98 5.95
CA LYS A 260 -5.83 -9.38 6.03
C LYS A 260 -4.72 -10.32 5.57
N CYS A 261 -4.09 -10.05 4.43
CA CYS A 261 -2.99 -10.86 3.92
C CYS A 261 -1.80 -10.91 4.89
N ALA A 262 -1.46 -9.79 5.54
CA ALA A 262 -0.35 -9.73 6.48
C ALA A 262 -0.52 -10.59 7.74
N LYS A 263 -1.75 -11.04 8.05
CA LYS A 263 -2.00 -11.98 9.16
C LYS A 263 -1.26 -13.31 8.97
N HIS A 264 -1.03 -13.71 7.72
CA HIS A 264 -0.35 -14.95 7.34
C HIS A 264 1.17 -14.82 7.21
N LEU A 265 1.69 -13.60 7.24
CA LEU A 265 3.12 -13.30 7.12
C LEU A 265 3.75 -13.17 8.50
N THR A 266 5.03 -13.56 8.63
CA THR A 266 5.80 -13.28 9.85
C THR A 266 6.51 -11.93 9.79
N MET A 267 6.77 -11.41 8.58
CA MET A 267 7.34 -10.12 8.30
C MET A 267 6.61 -9.47 7.13
N ALA A 268 6.22 -8.20 7.27
CA ALA A 268 5.62 -7.47 6.16
C ALA A 268 6.67 -7.16 5.09
N GLY A 269 6.28 -7.27 3.82
CA GLY A 269 7.11 -6.93 2.67
C GLY A 269 6.30 -6.17 1.64
N THR A 270 6.98 -5.43 0.78
CA THR A 270 6.32 -4.56 -0.18
C THR A 270 7.19 -4.23 -1.37
N ASP A 271 6.53 -3.86 -2.47
CA ASP A 271 7.11 -3.23 -3.64
C ASP A 271 6.64 -1.77 -3.69
N ILE A 272 7.60 -0.84 -3.68
CA ILE A 272 7.30 0.58 -3.76
C ILE A 272 8.06 1.17 -4.93
N TYR A 273 7.33 1.49 -5.99
CA TYR A 273 7.82 2.22 -7.15
C TYR A 273 7.34 3.67 -7.10
N HIS A 274 8.18 4.60 -7.52
CA HIS A 274 7.93 6.03 -7.37
C HIS A 274 8.57 6.83 -8.52
N PRO A 275 8.10 8.04 -8.81
CA PRO A 275 8.76 8.93 -9.75
C PRO A 275 10.19 9.26 -9.30
N THR A 276 11.05 9.59 -10.27
CA THR A 276 12.39 10.12 -10.03
C THR A 276 12.57 11.47 -10.72
N GLN A 277 13.80 11.96 -10.81
CA GLN A 277 14.14 13.24 -11.42
C GLN A 277 13.40 14.40 -10.75
N ASP A 278 12.81 15.30 -11.52
CA ASP A 278 12.09 16.47 -10.98
C ASP A 278 10.78 16.12 -10.28
N HIS A 279 10.31 14.88 -10.43
CA HIS A 279 9.06 14.39 -9.84
C HIS A 279 9.28 13.61 -8.53
N LEU A 280 10.53 13.43 -8.09
CA LEU A 280 10.83 12.77 -6.82
C LEU A 280 10.48 13.71 -5.65
N THR A 281 9.44 13.35 -4.93
CA THR A 281 9.01 14.07 -3.72
C THR A 281 9.21 13.24 -2.44
N GLY A 282 9.38 11.92 -2.58
CA GLY A 282 9.42 10.97 -1.48
C GLY A 282 8.05 10.61 -0.88
N ALA A 283 6.96 11.21 -1.35
CA ALA A 283 5.63 11.00 -0.81
C ALA A 283 5.14 9.55 -1.03
N GLU A 284 5.42 8.96 -2.19
CA GLU A 284 5.08 7.57 -2.51
C GLU A 284 5.83 6.59 -1.58
N ILE A 285 7.13 6.83 -1.36
CA ILE A 285 7.97 6.03 -0.46
C ILE A 285 7.42 6.09 0.97
N ALA A 286 7.10 7.29 1.42
CA ALA A 286 6.59 7.53 2.76
C ALA A 286 5.18 6.92 2.94
N PHE A 287 4.26 7.10 1.98
CA PHE A 287 2.92 6.53 2.01
C PHE A 287 2.96 5.00 2.07
N GLY A 288 3.72 4.39 1.17
CA GLY A 288 3.89 2.93 1.15
C GLY A 288 4.47 2.41 2.45
N GLY A 289 5.55 3.04 2.95
CA GLY A 289 6.18 2.66 4.20
C GLY A 289 5.27 2.81 5.42
N ASP A 290 4.52 3.92 5.51
CA ASP A 290 3.60 4.18 6.62
C ASP A 290 2.42 3.19 6.64
N LEU A 291 1.96 2.70 5.47
CA LEU A 291 0.94 1.67 5.39
C LEU A 291 1.51 0.29 5.78
N ILE A 292 2.60 -0.12 5.15
CA ILE A 292 3.14 -1.48 5.32
C ILE A 292 3.65 -1.71 6.75
N ARG A 293 4.27 -0.70 7.36
CA ARG A 293 4.68 -0.75 8.77
C ARG A 293 3.49 -1.05 9.69
N CYS A 294 2.32 -0.49 9.41
CA CYS A 294 1.12 -0.65 10.24
C CYS A 294 0.47 -2.03 10.12
N LEU A 295 0.77 -2.82 9.08
CA LEU A 295 0.20 -4.15 8.90
C LEU A 295 0.51 -5.09 10.07
N LYS A 296 1.71 -4.97 10.64
CA LYS A 296 2.17 -5.77 11.76
C LYS A 296 2.58 -4.94 12.99
N ASN A 297 2.40 -3.62 12.94
CA ASN A 297 2.93 -2.67 13.93
C ASN A 297 4.43 -2.88 14.18
N ASP A 298 5.18 -3.19 13.12
CA ASP A 298 6.61 -3.45 13.15
C ASP A 298 7.28 -3.01 11.85
N ASN A 299 8.60 -2.99 11.84
CA ASN A 299 9.42 -2.73 10.67
C ASN A 299 9.13 -3.76 9.55
N TYR A 300 9.51 -3.43 8.32
CA TYR A 300 9.15 -4.18 7.12
C TYR A 300 10.33 -4.26 6.13
N LEU A 301 10.18 -5.04 5.07
CA LEU A 301 11.14 -5.15 3.96
C LEU A 301 10.59 -4.46 2.72
N VAL A 302 11.43 -3.68 2.05
CA VAL A 302 11.21 -3.28 0.65
C VAL A 302 11.84 -4.35 -0.21
N LEU A 303 11.01 -5.20 -0.82
CA LEU A 303 11.44 -6.32 -1.64
C LEU A 303 11.70 -5.91 -3.08
N GLU A 304 11.05 -4.82 -3.52
CA GLU A 304 11.32 -4.17 -4.79
C GLU A 304 11.18 -2.65 -4.69
N THR A 305 12.14 -1.97 -5.31
CA THR A 305 12.04 -0.57 -5.71
C THR A 305 12.92 -0.37 -6.94
N GLU A 306 12.67 0.67 -7.73
CA GLU A 306 13.48 0.87 -8.95
C GLU A 306 14.95 1.22 -8.65
N ALA A 307 15.85 0.70 -9.48
CA ALA A 307 17.24 1.12 -9.55
C ALA A 307 17.39 2.29 -10.55
N GLN A 308 17.31 2.00 -11.86
CA GLN A 308 17.25 2.99 -12.92
C GLN A 308 15.82 3.23 -13.43
N GLY A 309 14.91 2.31 -13.11
CA GLY A 309 13.52 2.36 -13.47
C GLY A 309 13.23 2.21 -14.95
N TYR A 310 11.98 2.47 -15.31
CA TYR A 310 11.47 2.46 -16.68
C TYR A 310 11.96 3.70 -17.46
N PRO A 311 11.85 3.76 -18.79
CA PRO A 311 12.26 4.95 -19.55
C PRO A 311 11.74 6.27 -18.95
N GLY A 312 12.60 7.26 -18.81
CA GLY A 312 12.29 8.55 -18.18
C GLY A 312 12.47 8.61 -16.66
N TRP A 313 12.80 7.49 -16.00
CA TRP A 313 12.94 7.41 -14.55
C TRP A 313 14.37 7.18 -14.06
N THR A 314 15.39 7.36 -14.90
CA THR A 314 16.77 7.29 -14.43
C THR A 314 17.02 8.36 -13.37
N PRO A 315 17.42 7.98 -12.15
CA PRO A 315 17.62 8.94 -11.08
C PRO A 315 18.77 9.89 -11.41
N TYR A 316 18.66 11.15 -10.93
CA TYR A 316 19.80 12.07 -10.91
C TYR A 316 20.82 11.65 -9.85
N ASP A 317 22.05 12.12 -9.97
CA ASP A 317 23.09 11.86 -8.97
C ASP A 317 22.61 12.27 -7.56
N GLY A 318 22.74 11.37 -6.60
CA GLY A 318 22.27 11.51 -5.23
C GLY A 318 20.84 11.00 -4.99
N GLN A 319 20.03 10.84 -6.02
CA GLN A 319 18.63 10.41 -5.84
C GLN A 319 18.48 8.94 -5.42
N LEU A 320 19.31 8.02 -5.95
CA LEU A 320 19.26 6.62 -5.51
C LEU A 320 19.56 6.51 -4.01
N ARG A 321 20.53 7.28 -3.54
CA ARG A 321 20.89 7.34 -2.12
C ARG A 321 19.77 7.95 -1.28
N LEU A 322 19.21 9.08 -1.71
CA LEU A 322 18.08 9.72 -1.04
C LEU A 322 16.87 8.78 -0.94
N GLN A 323 16.52 8.06 -2.01
CA GLN A 323 15.44 7.07 -2.04
C GLN A 323 15.67 5.96 -1.01
N ALA A 324 16.87 5.37 -0.98
CA ALA A 324 17.21 4.32 -0.03
C ALA A 324 17.03 4.77 1.44
N TYR A 325 17.49 5.98 1.76
CA TYR A 325 17.30 6.54 3.10
C TYR A 325 15.86 6.97 3.40
N SER A 326 15.08 7.31 2.38
CA SER A 326 13.65 7.57 2.54
C SER A 326 12.87 6.33 2.98
N HIS A 327 13.23 5.16 2.43
CA HIS A 327 12.69 3.88 2.89
C HIS A 327 13.07 3.60 4.36
N LEU A 328 14.34 3.77 4.72
CA LEU A 328 14.80 3.58 6.11
C LEU A 328 14.10 4.56 7.07
N ALA A 329 13.94 5.82 6.68
CA ALA A 329 13.25 6.84 7.45
C ALA A 329 11.78 6.50 7.72
N SER A 330 11.17 5.67 6.87
CA SER A 330 9.80 5.16 7.02
C SER A 330 9.74 3.86 7.86
N GLY A 331 10.88 3.28 8.23
CA GLY A 331 10.99 2.09 9.08
C GLY A 331 11.32 0.80 8.34
N ALA A 332 11.79 0.86 7.10
CA ALA A 332 12.27 -0.32 6.39
C ALA A 332 13.52 -0.91 7.08
N LEU A 333 13.59 -2.24 7.17
CA LEU A 333 14.76 -3.01 7.63
C LEU A 333 15.70 -3.36 6.48
N GLY A 334 15.26 -3.18 5.25
CA GLY A 334 16.05 -3.47 4.07
C GLY A 334 15.45 -2.86 2.83
N VAL A 335 16.31 -2.66 1.84
CA VAL A 335 15.96 -2.13 0.53
C VAL A 335 16.54 -3.03 -0.53
N MET A 336 15.69 -3.59 -1.38
CA MET A 336 16.10 -4.41 -2.52
C MET A 336 15.58 -3.81 -3.81
N TYR A 337 16.45 -3.79 -4.82
CA TYR A 337 16.15 -3.21 -6.11
C TYR A 337 15.55 -4.24 -7.07
N TRP A 338 14.59 -3.84 -7.85
CA TRP A 338 14.23 -4.45 -9.10
C TRP A 338 15.05 -3.76 -10.19
N HIS A 339 16.17 -4.33 -10.68
CA HIS A 339 16.79 -5.55 -10.25
C HIS A 339 18.33 -5.42 -10.39
N TRP A 340 19.08 -6.51 -10.28
CA TRP A 340 20.54 -6.46 -10.35
C TRP A 340 21.04 -5.94 -11.70
N HIS A 341 20.53 -6.49 -12.80
CA HIS A 341 20.96 -6.15 -14.18
C HIS A 341 19.77 -5.77 -15.04
N SER A 342 19.99 -4.98 -16.09
CA SER A 342 18.98 -4.65 -17.09
C SER A 342 18.65 -5.86 -17.96
N ILE A 343 17.36 -6.12 -18.21
CA ILE A 343 16.89 -7.26 -19.01
C ILE A 343 17.21 -7.05 -20.49
N HIS A 344 17.80 -8.07 -21.14
CA HIS A 344 18.26 -7.98 -22.53
C HIS A 344 17.18 -8.28 -23.56
N ASN A 345 16.12 -8.97 -23.14
CA ASN A 345 15.00 -9.38 -23.99
C ASN A 345 13.74 -9.55 -23.16
N SER A 346 12.63 -9.96 -23.79
CA SER A 346 11.33 -10.11 -23.12
C SER A 346 10.57 -8.80 -22.90
N PHE A 347 9.60 -8.78 -21.99
CA PHE A 347 8.68 -7.67 -21.79
C PHE A 347 9.32 -6.47 -21.10
N GLU A 348 10.22 -6.72 -20.13
CA GLU A 348 10.81 -5.67 -19.29
C GLU A 348 12.20 -5.20 -19.76
N THR A 349 12.50 -5.26 -21.06
CA THR A 349 13.77 -4.83 -21.64
C THR A 349 14.18 -3.41 -21.25
N TYR A 350 13.22 -2.51 -21.06
CA TYR A 350 13.48 -1.12 -20.66
C TYR A 350 13.37 -0.88 -19.14
N TRP A 351 13.08 -1.92 -18.36
CA TRP A 351 13.16 -1.82 -16.89
C TRP A 351 14.61 -2.12 -16.48
N ARG A 352 15.32 -1.07 -16.12
CA ARG A 352 16.78 -1.14 -15.95
C ARG A 352 17.18 -1.37 -14.51
N GLY A 353 18.12 -2.29 -14.31
CA GLY A 353 18.67 -2.64 -13.00
C GLY A 353 19.77 -1.70 -12.51
N LEU A 354 20.47 -2.14 -11.46
CA LEU A 354 21.67 -1.46 -10.96
C LEU A 354 22.78 -1.41 -12.05
N LEU A 355 22.89 -2.48 -12.83
CA LEU A 355 23.75 -2.55 -14.01
C LEU A 355 22.93 -2.26 -15.27
N SER A 356 23.50 -1.46 -16.17
CA SER A 356 22.92 -1.21 -17.49
C SER A 356 23.03 -2.43 -18.40
N HIS A 357 22.58 -2.35 -19.66
CA HIS A 357 22.61 -3.48 -20.59
C HIS A 357 24.02 -3.97 -20.95
N ASP A 358 25.04 -3.14 -20.81
CA ASP A 358 26.46 -3.55 -20.95
C ASP A 358 26.99 -4.32 -19.72
N MET A 359 26.21 -4.37 -18.63
CA MET A 359 26.55 -5.04 -17.38
C MET A 359 27.85 -4.56 -16.72
N GLU A 360 28.27 -3.35 -16.99
CA GLU A 360 29.45 -2.71 -16.43
C GLU A 360 29.08 -1.64 -15.38
N GLU A 361 30.08 -1.10 -14.67
CA GLU A 361 29.93 -0.09 -13.66
C GLU A 361 29.43 1.22 -14.26
N ASN A 362 28.22 1.63 -13.89
CA ASN A 362 27.61 2.91 -14.27
C ASN A 362 27.49 3.87 -13.06
N ALA A 363 26.87 5.04 -13.24
CA ALA A 363 26.68 6.00 -12.16
C ALA A 363 25.82 5.44 -11.01
N VAL A 364 24.73 4.74 -11.35
CA VAL A 364 23.79 4.13 -10.39
C VAL A 364 24.50 3.04 -9.57
N TYR A 365 25.26 2.17 -10.20
CA TYR A 365 26.02 1.14 -9.49
C TYR A 365 27.07 1.76 -8.53
N ARG A 366 27.77 2.82 -8.96
CA ARG A 366 28.73 3.52 -8.07
C ARG A 366 28.03 4.14 -6.86
N GLU A 367 26.84 4.69 -7.05
CA GLU A 367 26.03 5.20 -5.95
C GLU A 367 25.51 4.09 -5.04
N ALA A 368 25.11 2.94 -5.61
CA ALA A 368 24.77 1.74 -4.86
C ALA A 368 25.93 1.25 -3.98
N CYS A 369 27.17 1.35 -4.45
CA CYS A 369 28.35 1.03 -3.62
C CYS A 369 28.50 1.97 -2.42
N VAL A 370 28.16 3.25 -2.57
CA VAL A 370 28.15 4.20 -1.45
C VAL A 370 27.09 3.81 -0.43
N ILE A 371 25.86 3.54 -0.88
CA ILE A 371 24.73 3.16 -0.03
C ILE A 371 25.02 1.91 0.80
N GLY A 372 25.48 0.81 0.16
CA GLY A 372 25.73 -0.44 0.85
C GLY A 372 26.82 -0.30 1.93
N ASN A 373 27.89 0.47 1.65
CA ASN A 373 28.91 0.76 2.64
C ASN A 373 28.42 1.64 3.80
N GLU A 374 27.52 2.59 3.53
CA GLU A 374 26.87 3.41 4.56
C GLU A 374 25.90 2.58 5.40
N PHE A 375 25.07 1.72 4.80
CA PHE A 375 24.15 0.83 5.51
C PHE A 375 24.88 -0.07 6.51
N LYS A 376 26.01 -0.65 6.11
CA LYS A 376 26.84 -1.44 7.01
C LYS A 376 27.31 -0.64 8.25
N LYS A 377 27.69 0.63 8.06
CA LYS A 377 28.11 1.51 9.16
C LYS A 377 26.96 1.96 10.05
N LEU A 378 25.78 2.16 9.45
CA LEU A 378 24.60 2.67 10.16
C LEU A 378 23.76 1.57 10.81
N SER A 379 23.94 0.30 10.44
CA SER A 379 23.20 -0.81 11.03
C SER A 379 23.13 -0.77 12.57
N PRO A 380 24.23 -0.51 13.31
CA PRO A 380 24.16 -0.40 14.77
C PRO A 380 23.37 0.82 15.27
N VAL A 381 23.36 1.92 14.51
CA VAL A 381 22.63 3.15 14.88
C VAL A 381 21.14 3.00 14.63
N LEU A 382 20.75 2.32 13.53
CA LEU A 382 19.38 2.13 13.11
C LEU A 382 18.76 0.83 13.62
N SER A 383 19.50 0.03 14.38
CA SER A 383 19.00 -1.21 14.98
C SER A 383 17.75 -0.92 15.82
N GLY A 384 16.67 -1.67 15.58
CA GLY A 384 15.41 -1.51 16.29
C GLY A 384 14.71 -0.16 16.08
N PHE A 385 15.09 0.61 15.06
CA PHE A 385 14.43 1.90 14.77
C PHE A 385 12.94 1.73 14.58
N LYS A 386 12.13 2.45 15.37
CA LYS A 386 10.67 2.40 15.35
C LYS A 386 10.06 3.79 15.37
N LYS A 387 8.93 3.89 14.69
CA LYS A 387 8.08 5.10 14.67
C LYS A 387 7.14 5.13 15.87
N ASN A 388 6.75 6.33 16.29
CA ASN A 388 5.76 6.55 17.35
C ASN A 388 4.82 7.69 16.96
N ASN A 389 4.12 7.52 15.85
CA ASN A 389 3.24 8.53 15.29
C ASN A 389 1.98 8.72 16.14
N LYS A 390 1.48 9.95 16.20
CA LYS A 390 0.31 10.35 16.98
C LYS A 390 -0.93 10.63 16.13
N VAL A 391 -0.77 10.64 14.82
CA VAL A 391 -1.84 10.81 13.83
C VAL A 391 -2.00 9.52 13.05
N ALA A 392 -3.24 9.17 12.75
CA ALA A 392 -3.55 8.07 11.84
C ALA A 392 -4.51 8.51 10.74
N ILE A 393 -4.33 7.95 9.55
CA ILE A 393 -5.32 7.95 8.48
C ILE A 393 -5.93 6.55 8.44
N MET A 394 -7.26 6.45 8.58
CA MET A 394 -7.96 5.18 8.51
C MET A 394 -8.45 4.94 7.09
N VAL A 395 -7.93 3.91 6.44
CA VAL A 395 -8.29 3.52 5.07
C VAL A 395 -9.22 2.31 5.05
N SER A 396 -10.02 2.18 3.97
CA SER A 396 -11.00 1.12 3.78
C SER A 396 -11.00 0.62 2.35
N ASN A 397 -10.75 -0.68 2.15
CA ASN A 397 -10.92 -1.34 0.85
C ASN A 397 -12.40 -1.37 0.43
N GLU A 398 -13.30 -1.47 1.38
CA GLU A 398 -14.74 -1.49 1.16
C GLU A 398 -15.23 -0.12 0.66
N ALA A 399 -14.77 0.98 1.26
CA ALA A 399 -15.07 2.33 0.80
C ALA A 399 -14.48 2.59 -0.60
N LEU A 400 -13.24 2.14 -0.85
CA LEU A 400 -12.60 2.22 -2.17
C LEU A 400 -13.47 1.50 -3.24
N THR A 401 -13.89 0.27 -2.95
CA THR A 401 -14.72 -0.52 -3.87
C THR A 401 -16.10 0.11 -4.07
N ALA A 402 -16.74 0.57 -3.00
CA ALA A 402 -18.04 1.23 -3.09
C ALA A 402 -17.98 2.50 -3.96
N LEU A 403 -16.93 3.30 -3.82
CA LEU A 403 -16.73 4.51 -4.62
C LEU A 403 -16.33 4.24 -6.07
N LYS A 404 -15.86 3.03 -6.39
CA LYS A 404 -15.72 2.57 -7.78
C LYS A 404 -17.08 2.33 -8.43
N TRP A 405 -18.07 1.81 -7.68
CA TRP A 405 -19.46 1.62 -8.11
C TRP A 405 -20.29 2.90 -8.06
N PHE A 406 -20.10 3.72 -7.05
CA PHE A 406 -20.83 4.96 -6.80
C PHE A 406 -19.85 6.13 -6.70
N GLY A 407 -19.20 6.48 -7.80
CA GLY A 407 -18.10 7.46 -7.84
C GLY A 407 -18.41 8.78 -7.15
N ILE A 408 -17.38 9.46 -6.71
CA ILE A 408 -17.50 10.77 -6.05
C ILE A 408 -18.17 11.78 -7.00
N GLU A 409 -17.72 11.80 -8.25
CA GLU A 409 -18.23 12.65 -9.33
C GLU A 409 -19.12 11.86 -10.31
N ALA A 410 -19.85 10.86 -9.79
CA ALA A 410 -20.69 10.02 -10.63
C ALA A 410 -21.64 10.84 -11.49
N THR A 411 -21.46 10.76 -12.77
CA THR A 411 -22.35 11.30 -13.79
C THR A 411 -23.07 10.15 -14.50
N ALA A 412 -24.13 10.46 -15.24
CA ALA A 412 -24.80 9.47 -16.09
C ALA A 412 -23.88 8.83 -17.15
N ALA A 413 -22.71 9.41 -17.41
CA ALA A 413 -21.74 8.96 -18.40
C ALA A 413 -20.59 8.08 -17.84
N GLY A 414 -20.45 7.94 -16.53
CA GLY A 414 -19.38 7.13 -15.92
C GLY A 414 -18.77 7.74 -14.64
N ASN A 415 -17.77 7.07 -14.10
CA ASN A 415 -17.05 7.47 -12.89
C ASN A 415 -15.63 7.99 -13.22
N ASP A 416 -15.49 8.74 -14.29
CA ASP A 416 -14.21 9.30 -14.74
C ASP A 416 -13.93 10.60 -13.97
N GLY A 417 -13.25 10.51 -12.83
CA GLY A 417 -12.93 11.66 -12.00
C GLY A 417 -12.14 11.27 -10.77
N ILE A 418 -12.17 12.13 -9.76
CA ILE A 418 -11.51 11.92 -8.47
C ILE A 418 -12.02 10.63 -7.81
N GLY A 419 -11.10 9.73 -7.48
CA GLY A 419 -11.36 8.47 -6.80
C GLY A 419 -11.00 8.50 -5.31
N TYR A 420 -11.24 7.37 -4.65
CA TYR A 420 -10.92 7.20 -3.22
C TYR A 420 -9.46 7.53 -2.90
N ASN A 421 -8.52 6.97 -3.68
CA ASN A 421 -7.11 7.16 -3.44
C ASN A 421 -6.63 8.60 -3.69
N ASP A 422 -7.33 9.38 -4.51
CA ASP A 422 -7.01 10.80 -4.70
C ASP A 422 -7.31 11.59 -3.43
N VAL A 423 -8.41 11.29 -2.73
CA VAL A 423 -8.74 11.93 -1.44
C VAL A 423 -7.80 11.46 -0.33
N VAL A 424 -7.43 10.18 -0.31
CA VAL A 424 -6.43 9.66 0.63
C VAL A 424 -5.10 10.40 0.43
N ARG A 425 -4.63 10.56 -0.81
CA ARG A 425 -3.38 11.25 -1.13
C ARG A 425 -3.48 12.76 -0.90
N TRP A 426 -4.61 13.40 -1.15
CA TRP A 426 -4.85 14.81 -0.82
C TRP A 426 -4.58 15.10 0.66
N ILE A 427 -5.07 14.22 1.55
CA ILE A 427 -4.82 14.34 2.99
C ILE A 427 -3.37 13.97 3.34
N TYR A 428 -2.89 12.84 2.82
CA TYR A 428 -1.55 12.35 3.14
C TYR A 428 -0.46 13.31 2.69
N ASP A 429 -0.56 13.84 1.47
CA ASP A 429 0.43 14.74 0.89
C ASP A 429 0.46 16.09 1.64
N ALA A 430 -0.69 16.59 2.09
CA ALA A 430 -0.79 17.77 2.93
C ALA A 430 -0.05 17.59 4.28
N LEU A 431 -0.24 16.43 4.95
CA LEU A 431 0.48 16.09 6.17
C LEU A 431 1.99 15.92 5.93
N TYR A 432 2.33 15.17 4.88
CA TYR A 432 3.72 14.89 4.50
C TYR A 432 4.52 16.15 4.23
N LYS A 433 4.01 17.06 3.40
CA LYS A 433 4.65 18.36 3.11
C LYS A 433 4.74 19.27 4.33
N GLY A 434 3.84 19.09 5.30
CA GLY A 434 3.84 19.77 6.59
C GLY A 434 4.79 19.16 7.63
N ASN A 435 5.51 18.08 7.32
CA ASN A 435 6.31 17.30 8.26
C ASN A 435 5.52 16.80 9.48
N ILE A 436 4.29 16.37 9.23
CA ILE A 436 3.46 15.65 10.19
C ILE A 436 3.43 14.18 9.80
N GLU A 437 4.06 13.35 10.59
CA GLU A 437 4.11 11.91 10.35
C GLU A 437 2.82 11.24 10.82
N CYS A 438 2.30 10.31 10.03
CA CYS A 438 1.11 9.54 10.36
C CYS A 438 1.31 8.05 10.13
N ASP A 439 0.45 7.25 10.76
CA ASP A 439 0.27 5.84 10.47
C ASP A 439 -0.93 5.67 9.55
N ILE A 440 -0.93 4.65 8.70
CA ILE A 440 -2.10 4.30 7.89
C ILE A 440 -2.68 3.01 8.46
N ILE A 441 -3.89 3.10 8.97
CA ILE A 441 -4.61 2.03 9.68
C ILE A 441 -5.90 1.67 8.97
N TRP A 442 -6.59 0.64 9.42
CA TRP A 442 -7.87 0.19 8.86
C TRP A 442 -8.90 -0.06 9.98
N GLU A 443 -10.13 -0.40 9.60
CA GLU A 443 -11.28 -0.46 10.52
C GLU A 443 -11.08 -1.46 11.67
N GLU A 444 -10.39 -2.59 11.44
CA GLU A 444 -10.12 -3.60 12.47
C GLU A 444 -8.80 -3.38 13.20
N SER A 445 -8.08 -2.27 12.96
CA SER A 445 -6.84 -1.97 13.68
C SER A 445 -7.11 -1.88 15.18
N LYS A 446 -6.23 -2.51 15.97
CA LYS A 446 -6.28 -2.47 17.43
C LYS A 446 -5.66 -1.17 17.94
N ASP A 447 -5.98 -0.81 19.16
CA ASP A 447 -5.31 0.28 19.92
C ASP A 447 -5.37 1.64 19.18
N ILE A 448 -6.52 1.97 18.55
CA ILE A 448 -6.71 3.27 17.90
C ILE A 448 -6.67 4.43 18.92
N GLU A 449 -6.89 4.13 20.18
CA GLU A 449 -6.88 5.06 21.31
C GLU A 449 -5.49 5.65 21.59
N ARG A 450 -4.43 5.07 21.02
CA ARG A 450 -3.05 5.61 21.10
C ARG A 450 -2.83 6.88 20.28
N TYR A 451 -3.70 7.11 19.27
CA TYR A 451 -3.61 8.27 18.40
C TYR A 451 -4.31 9.47 19.00
N GLN A 452 -3.72 10.63 18.86
CA GLN A 452 -4.32 11.90 19.25
C GLN A 452 -5.32 12.39 18.23
N ALA A 453 -5.09 12.05 16.94
CA ALA A 453 -6.01 12.34 15.86
C ALA A 453 -6.15 11.17 14.89
N ILE A 454 -7.38 10.92 14.44
CA ILE A 454 -7.70 9.97 13.36
C ILE A 454 -8.42 10.72 12.26
N ILE A 455 -7.97 10.51 11.02
CA ILE A 455 -8.54 11.13 9.82
C ILE A 455 -9.22 10.06 8.98
N LEU A 456 -10.45 10.31 8.55
CA LEU A 456 -11.30 9.43 7.74
C LEU A 456 -11.47 10.02 6.34
N PRO A 457 -10.64 9.62 5.35
CA PRO A 457 -10.85 10.06 3.98
C PRO A 457 -12.02 9.31 3.35
N VAL A 458 -13.06 10.02 2.96
CA VAL A 458 -14.25 9.48 2.25
C VAL A 458 -14.62 8.05 2.68
N MET A 459 -14.71 7.80 3.97
CA MET A 459 -15.08 6.50 4.53
C MET A 459 -16.56 6.19 4.23
N TYR A 460 -16.85 6.00 2.93
CA TYR A 460 -18.17 5.91 2.35
C TYR A 460 -19.02 4.80 2.98
N THR A 461 -18.41 3.61 3.12
CA THR A 461 -19.03 2.48 3.80
C THR A 461 -18.40 2.25 5.15
N ALA A 462 -19.21 2.03 6.16
CA ALA A 462 -18.78 1.61 7.49
C ALA A 462 -19.90 0.86 8.20
N ASP A 463 -19.58 -0.17 8.96
CA ASP A 463 -20.56 -0.84 9.82
C ASP A 463 -20.79 -0.05 11.13
N GLU A 464 -21.91 -0.31 11.80
CA GLU A 464 -22.23 0.38 13.07
C GLU A 464 -21.19 0.14 14.16
N LYS A 465 -20.45 -0.97 14.12
CA LYS A 465 -19.42 -1.31 15.11
C LYS A 465 -18.23 -0.35 15.03
N ILE A 466 -17.72 -0.10 13.82
CA ILE A 466 -16.63 0.87 13.66
C ILE A 466 -17.09 2.30 13.95
N LEU A 467 -18.31 2.67 13.51
CA LEU A 467 -18.86 4.00 13.78
C LEU A 467 -19.03 4.24 15.30
N THR A 468 -19.53 3.25 16.04
CA THR A 468 -19.61 3.30 17.50
C THR A 468 -18.24 3.42 18.14
N ARG A 469 -17.25 2.67 17.65
CA ARG A 469 -15.86 2.74 18.15
C ARG A 469 -15.23 4.12 17.92
N LEU A 470 -15.50 4.74 16.77
CA LEU A 470 -15.03 6.11 16.48
C LEU A 470 -15.72 7.16 17.36
N LYS A 471 -17.03 6.98 17.63
CA LYS A 471 -17.76 7.79 18.59
C LYS A 471 -17.14 7.68 19.98
N ASP A 472 -16.87 6.47 20.47
CA ASP A 472 -16.26 6.23 21.77
C ASP A 472 -14.83 6.80 21.86
N TYR A 473 -14.04 6.65 20.80
CA TYR A 473 -12.69 7.24 20.67
C TYR A 473 -12.76 8.76 20.86
N THR A 474 -13.70 9.42 20.20
CA THR A 474 -13.87 10.87 20.30
C THR A 474 -14.35 11.26 21.71
N ALA A 475 -15.35 10.54 22.27
CA ALA A 475 -15.86 10.79 23.61
C ALA A 475 -14.78 10.68 24.70
N GLN A 476 -13.75 9.86 24.49
CA GLN A 476 -12.63 9.65 25.43
C GLN A 476 -11.53 10.72 25.30
N GLY A 477 -11.59 11.61 24.34
CA GLY A 477 -10.63 12.72 24.18
C GLY A 477 -9.87 12.73 22.85
N GLY A 478 -10.19 11.80 21.94
CA GLY A 478 -9.58 11.77 20.61
C GLY A 478 -10.09 12.92 19.72
N THR A 479 -9.27 13.29 18.74
CA THR A 479 -9.68 14.19 17.65
C THR A 479 -10.05 13.38 16.42
N LEU A 480 -11.31 13.50 15.97
CA LEU A 480 -11.81 12.84 14.77
C LEU A 480 -11.98 13.86 13.64
N ILE A 481 -11.34 13.59 12.50
CA ILE A 481 -11.44 14.43 11.30
C ILE A 481 -12.04 13.57 10.19
N ALA A 482 -13.12 13.99 9.58
CA ALA A 482 -13.73 13.28 8.46
C ALA A 482 -13.91 14.20 7.25
N THR A 483 -13.88 13.60 6.07
CA THR A 483 -14.24 14.31 4.84
C THR A 483 -15.64 13.90 4.37
N PHE A 484 -16.15 14.60 3.39
CA PHE A 484 -17.41 14.32 2.73
C PHE A 484 -17.61 12.82 2.42
N LYS A 485 -18.87 12.41 2.24
CA LYS A 485 -19.32 11.03 2.01
C LYS A 485 -18.93 10.02 3.12
N THR A 486 -18.43 10.46 4.27
CA THR A 486 -18.12 9.55 5.39
C THR A 486 -19.39 9.01 6.01
N ALA A 487 -19.45 7.70 6.32
CA ALA A 487 -20.57 6.99 6.94
C ALA A 487 -21.90 7.14 6.18
N PHE A 488 -21.84 7.16 4.84
CA PHE A 488 -23.02 7.31 3.99
C PHE A 488 -23.79 6.00 3.84
N ALA A 489 -23.09 4.87 3.77
CA ALA A 489 -23.65 3.54 3.58
C ALA A 489 -23.07 2.53 4.58
N ASN A 490 -23.79 1.43 4.80
CA ASN A 490 -23.32 0.31 5.59
C ASN A 490 -22.30 -0.56 4.83
N GLU A 491 -21.83 -1.61 5.45
CA GLU A 491 -20.83 -2.55 4.89
C GLU A 491 -21.30 -3.34 3.64
N ASN A 492 -22.60 -3.28 3.32
CA ASN A 492 -23.22 -3.86 2.12
C ASN A 492 -23.53 -2.80 1.05
N VAL A 493 -22.99 -1.60 1.21
CA VAL A 493 -23.19 -0.45 0.31
C VAL A 493 -24.66 -0.02 0.22
N LYS A 494 -25.43 -0.27 1.27
CA LYS A 494 -26.79 0.21 1.43
C LYS A 494 -26.77 1.53 2.22
N VAL A 495 -27.32 2.58 1.64
CA VAL A 495 -27.35 3.91 2.25
C VAL A 495 -28.16 3.87 3.55
N TYR A 496 -27.63 4.47 4.60
CA TYR A 496 -28.35 4.65 5.86
C TYR A 496 -29.59 5.52 5.66
N SER A 497 -30.69 5.18 6.31
CA SER A 497 -31.99 5.83 6.09
C SER A 497 -32.28 6.99 7.04
N ASP A 498 -31.36 7.33 7.91
CA ASP A 498 -31.42 8.45 8.82
C ASP A 498 -30.57 9.65 8.35
N ARG A 499 -30.39 10.65 9.21
CA ARG A 499 -29.59 11.84 8.87
C ARG A 499 -28.10 11.48 8.69
N GLN A 500 -27.52 11.93 7.60
CA GLN A 500 -26.11 11.74 7.32
C GLN A 500 -25.25 12.73 8.14
N PRO A 501 -24.08 12.31 8.67
CA PRO A 501 -23.43 11.02 8.52
C PRO A 501 -23.78 9.96 9.60
N HIS A 502 -25.03 9.53 9.66
CA HIS A 502 -25.55 8.47 10.51
C HIS A 502 -25.20 8.66 12.02
N ILE A 503 -24.68 7.64 12.70
CA ILE A 503 -24.26 7.72 14.13
C ILE A 503 -23.29 8.88 14.38
N LEU A 504 -22.44 9.21 13.41
CA LEU A 504 -21.45 10.27 13.57
C LEU A 504 -22.04 11.69 13.47
N SER A 505 -23.31 11.86 13.08
CA SER A 505 -23.97 13.18 13.05
C SER A 505 -23.95 13.86 14.42
N GLU A 506 -24.14 13.09 15.50
CA GLU A 506 -24.05 13.56 16.88
C GLU A 506 -22.61 13.97 17.25
N VAL A 507 -21.62 13.17 16.82
CA VAL A 507 -20.21 13.42 17.09
C VAL A 507 -19.74 14.70 16.39
N PHE A 508 -20.11 14.89 15.12
CA PHE A 508 -19.75 16.09 14.36
C PHE A 508 -20.62 17.30 14.66
N GLY A 509 -21.72 17.13 15.42
CA GLY A 509 -22.67 18.22 15.74
C GLY A 509 -23.26 18.87 14.50
N MET A 510 -23.43 18.10 13.43
CA MET A 510 -24.00 18.56 12.17
C MET A 510 -24.61 17.40 11.38
N TYR A 511 -25.39 17.75 10.39
CA TYR A 511 -25.92 16.80 9.42
C TYR A 511 -26.02 17.43 8.04
N TYR A 512 -26.27 16.62 7.01
CA TYR A 512 -26.65 17.11 5.68
C TYR A 512 -27.78 16.27 5.08
N GLN A 513 -28.51 16.88 4.16
CA GLN A 513 -29.61 16.25 3.44
C GLN A 513 -29.42 16.35 1.92
N GLN A 514 -28.54 17.24 1.48
CA GLN A 514 -28.32 17.56 0.09
C GLN A 514 -26.84 17.71 -0.19
N PHE A 515 -26.46 17.36 -1.39
CA PHE A 515 -25.13 17.56 -1.93
C PHE A 515 -25.22 17.93 -3.42
N THR A 516 -24.18 18.53 -3.95
CA THR A 516 -24.10 18.92 -5.36
C THR A 516 -22.66 19.01 -5.82
N PHE A 517 -22.45 19.25 -7.12
CA PHE A 517 -21.16 19.65 -7.64
C PHE A 517 -20.98 21.16 -7.47
N PRO A 518 -19.78 21.62 -7.07
CA PRO A 518 -19.51 23.05 -7.00
C PRO A 518 -19.41 23.66 -8.41
N GLU A 519 -20.04 24.82 -8.58
CA GLU A 519 -19.94 25.60 -9.79
C GLU A 519 -19.83 27.09 -9.39
N ASN A 520 -18.65 27.68 -9.60
CA ASN A 520 -18.32 29.04 -9.16
C ASN A 520 -18.53 29.26 -7.65
N VAL A 521 -18.13 28.30 -6.83
CA VAL A 521 -18.25 28.33 -5.36
C VAL A 521 -16.87 28.48 -4.76
N THR A 522 -16.68 29.51 -3.93
CA THR A 522 -15.48 29.64 -3.09
C THR A 522 -15.81 29.36 -1.62
N LEU A 523 -14.77 29.16 -0.82
CA LEU A 523 -14.84 28.92 0.62
C LEU A 523 -14.26 30.12 1.35
N THR A 524 -14.92 30.56 2.41
CA THR A 524 -14.44 31.62 3.31
C THR A 524 -14.01 31.04 4.66
N GLY A 525 -13.30 31.82 5.46
CA GLY A 525 -12.90 31.44 6.82
C GLY A 525 -11.49 30.90 6.95
N PHE A 526 -10.68 30.98 5.89
CA PHE A 526 -9.23 30.73 5.94
C PHE A 526 -8.46 32.03 6.16
N ASP A 527 -7.35 31.97 6.87
CA ASP A 527 -6.56 33.14 7.28
C ASP A 527 -6.00 33.93 6.08
N ASP A 528 -5.70 33.26 4.97
CA ASP A 528 -5.04 33.82 3.76
C ASP A 528 -6.02 34.11 2.59
N GLY A 529 -7.35 34.08 2.83
CA GLY A 529 -8.33 34.46 1.81
C GLY A 529 -9.37 33.41 1.47
N GLU A 530 -9.66 33.25 0.18
CA GLU A 530 -10.66 32.33 -0.35
C GLU A 530 -9.98 31.23 -1.19
N THR A 531 -10.52 30.03 -1.13
CA THR A 531 -10.18 28.92 -2.02
C THR A 531 -11.42 28.42 -2.76
N GLU A 532 -11.27 27.83 -3.92
CA GLU A 532 -12.39 27.23 -4.66
C GLU A 532 -12.81 25.91 -4.02
N ALA A 533 -14.11 25.65 -3.99
CA ALA A 533 -14.65 24.32 -3.72
C ALA A 533 -14.52 23.49 -4.99
N GLU A 534 -13.99 22.27 -4.85
CA GLU A 534 -13.69 21.37 -5.95
C GLU A 534 -14.49 20.07 -5.84
N THR A 535 -14.71 19.40 -6.95
CA THR A 535 -15.17 18.01 -7.09
C THR A 535 -16.59 17.75 -6.59
N PHE A 536 -16.84 17.89 -5.32
CA PHE A 536 -18.10 17.50 -4.65
C PHE A 536 -18.31 18.35 -3.40
N MET A 537 -19.55 18.75 -3.13
CA MET A 537 -19.88 19.52 -1.94
C MET A 537 -21.16 19.02 -1.26
N GLU A 538 -21.07 18.81 0.03
CA GLU A 538 -22.19 18.56 0.93
C GLU A 538 -22.67 19.86 1.55
N LEU A 539 -23.98 20.03 1.64
CA LEU A 539 -24.60 21.22 2.19
C LEU A 539 -24.79 21.03 3.69
N LEU A 540 -23.72 21.29 4.47
CA LEU A 540 -23.69 21.01 5.91
C LEU A 540 -24.63 21.95 6.69
N ILE A 541 -25.40 21.37 7.60
CA ILE A 541 -26.34 22.08 8.52
C ILE A 541 -25.80 21.86 9.94
N PRO A 542 -25.27 22.88 10.61
CA PRO A 542 -24.80 22.77 11.99
C PRO A 542 -25.97 22.43 12.95
N ASP A 543 -25.71 21.50 13.87
CA ASP A 543 -26.58 21.10 14.97
C ASP A 543 -25.72 21.00 16.24
N GLY A 544 -25.25 22.15 16.69
CA GLY A 544 -24.28 22.31 17.78
C GLY A 544 -22.86 22.62 17.34
N ALA A 545 -22.49 22.31 16.12
CA ALA A 545 -21.14 22.58 15.60
C ALA A 545 -20.90 24.07 15.29
N GLU A 546 -19.67 24.50 15.48
CA GLU A 546 -19.14 25.77 15.02
C GLU A 546 -18.85 25.72 13.52
N VAL A 547 -19.21 26.79 12.79
CA VAL A 547 -18.89 26.96 11.37
C VAL A 547 -17.49 27.54 11.24
N ILE A 548 -16.57 26.78 10.71
CA ILE A 548 -15.17 27.19 10.46
C ILE A 548 -15.05 27.82 9.07
N SER A 549 -15.72 27.21 8.08
CA SER A 549 -15.77 27.71 6.71
C SER A 549 -17.17 27.55 6.15
N ALA A 550 -17.61 28.49 5.33
CA ALA A 550 -18.88 28.49 4.64
C ALA A 550 -18.71 28.65 3.14
N TYR A 551 -19.68 28.18 2.36
CA TYR A 551 -19.71 28.38 0.92
C TYR A 551 -20.01 29.85 0.57
N ASN A 552 -19.13 30.49 -0.18
CA ASN A 552 -19.35 31.84 -0.69
C ASN A 552 -20.04 31.77 -2.06
N HIS A 553 -21.35 31.63 -2.01
CA HIS A 553 -22.21 31.58 -3.20
C HIS A 553 -23.61 32.11 -2.85
N PRO A 554 -24.31 32.87 -3.71
CA PRO A 554 -25.61 33.47 -3.40
C PRO A 554 -26.65 32.49 -2.85
N ASN A 555 -26.64 31.25 -3.37
CA ASN A 555 -27.60 30.19 -2.99
C ASN A 555 -27.08 29.34 -1.80
N TRP A 556 -25.76 29.10 -1.70
CA TRP A 556 -25.22 28.12 -0.77
C TRP A 556 -24.63 28.72 0.51
N LYS A 557 -24.55 30.05 0.62
CA LYS A 557 -23.95 30.77 1.79
C LYS A 557 -24.60 30.48 3.15
N LYS A 558 -25.75 29.84 3.15
CA LYS A 558 -26.45 29.40 4.38
C LYS A 558 -25.96 28.05 4.91
N TYR A 559 -25.11 27.36 4.16
CA TYR A 559 -24.55 26.07 4.54
C TYR A 559 -23.09 26.21 4.88
N ALA A 560 -22.65 25.38 5.85
CA ALA A 560 -21.25 25.28 6.20
C ALA A 560 -20.52 24.35 5.19
N ALA A 561 -19.24 24.58 5.02
CA ALA A 561 -18.32 23.74 4.27
C ALA A 561 -17.35 22.97 5.19
N VAL A 562 -16.93 23.61 6.30
CA VAL A 562 -16.09 22.96 7.32
C VAL A 562 -16.69 23.29 8.69
N THR A 563 -16.85 22.29 9.55
CA THR A 563 -17.38 22.44 10.91
C THR A 563 -16.45 21.85 11.95
N HIS A 564 -16.54 22.37 13.17
CA HIS A 564 -15.88 21.89 14.37
C HIS A 564 -16.89 21.67 15.47
N HIS A 565 -16.78 20.58 16.21
CA HIS A 565 -17.64 20.27 17.35
C HIS A 565 -16.83 19.71 18.52
N SER A 566 -17.10 20.20 19.71
CA SER A 566 -16.61 19.60 20.96
C SER A 566 -17.57 18.50 21.38
N TYR A 567 -17.09 17.27 21.39
CA TYR A 567 -17.89 16.11 21.73
C TYR A 567 -17.32 15.42 22.97
N GLU A 568 -18.05 15.48 24.09
CA GLU A 568 -17.62 14.96 25.39
C GLU A 568 -16.23 15.51 25.79
N LYS A 569 -15.18 14.67 25.78
CA LYS A 569 -13.81 15.07 26.09
C LYS A 569 -12.96 15.38 24.85
N GLY A 570 -13.43 15.03 23.67
CA GLY A 570 -12.68 15.16 22.41
C GLY A 570 -13.30 16.21 21.49
N THR A 571 -12.81 16.19 20.26
CA THR A 571 -13.22 17.13 19.22
C THR A 571 -13.44 16.42 17.89
N ALA A 572 -14.36 16.94 17.08
CA ALA A 572 -14.68 16.38 15.77
C ALA A 572 -14.71 17.49 14.71
N TRP A 573 -14.14 17.21 13.55
CA TRP A 573 -14.03 18.10 12.41
C TRP A 573 -14.58 17.44 11.17
N TYR A 574 -15.43 18.14 10.43
CA TYR A 574 -15.99 17.62 9.19
C TYR A 574 -15.71 18.57 8.03
N ILE A 575 -15.19 18.02 6.93
CA ILE A 575 -14.80 18.74 5.71
C ILE A 575 -15.73 18.29 4.59
N GLY A 576 -16.67 19.16 4.19
CA GLY A 576 -17.78 18.83 3.28
C GLY A 576 -17.46 18.92 1.79
N CYS A 577 -16.23 19.28 1.39
CA CYS A 577 -15.78 19.36 -0.02
C CYS A 577 -14.28 19.28 -0.14
N MET A 578 -13.78 19.06 -1.34
CA MET A 578 -12.34 19.26 -1.65
C MET A 578 -12.07 20.73 -1.94
N PHE A 579 -10.81 21.10 -1.76
CA PHE A 579 -10.24 22.42 -2.09
C PHE A 579 -8.72 22.31 -2.18
N GLU A 580 -8.05 23.38 -2.56
CA GLU A 580 -6.60 23.39 -2.77
C GLU A 580 -5.81 22.82 -1.58
N GLU A 581 -4.84 21.94 -1.86
CA GLU A 581 -4.03 21.22 -0.85
C GLU A 581 -3.34 22.17 0.14
N SER A 582 -2.90 23.34 -0.29
CA SER A 582 -2.22 24.31 0.59
C SER A 582 -3.14 24.81 1.73
N TYR A 583 -4.41 25.01 1.47
CA TYR A 583 -5.41 25.35 2.49
C TYR A 583 -5.75 24.15 3.37
N LEU A 584 -5.81 22.94 2.81
CA LEU A 584 -5.97 21.73 3.62
C LEU A 584 -4.79 21.56 4.58
N GLN A 585 -3.55 21.77 4.11
CA GLN A 585 -2.38 21.69 4.97
C GLN A 585 -2.47 22.66 6.15
N GLN A 586 -2.82 23.94 5.90
CA GLN A 586 -3.00 24.95 6.95
C GLN A 586 -4.08 24.51 7.95
N LEU A 587 -5.23 24.03 7.46
CA LEU A 587 -6.34 23.57 8.29
C LEU A 587 -5.93 22.37 9.15
N LEU A 588 -5.32 21.36 8.56
CA LEU A 588 -4.86 20.16 9.29
C LEU A 588 -3.81 20.51 10.34
N MET A 589 -2.85 21.38 10.02
CA MET A 589 -1.85 21.82 10.98
C MET A 589 -2.46 22.56 12.16
N LYS A 590 -3.48 23.40 11.94
CA LYS A 590 -4.23 24.11 12.99
C LYS A 590 -4.99 23.14 13.88
N ILE A 591 -5.71 22.19 13.29
CA ILE A 591 -6.47 21.14 14.02
C ILE A 591 -5.52 20.29 14.88
N LEU A 592 -4.43 19.82 14.29
CA LEU A 592 -3.50 18.93 14.95
C LEU A 592 -2.72 19.64 16.08
N ALA A 593 -2.36 20.91 15.89
CA ALA A 593 -1.76 21.71 16.96
C ALA A 593 -2.69 21.86 18.18
N GLN A 594 -3.99 22.04 17.95
CA GLN A 594 -5.01 22.07 19.03
C GLN A 594 -5.11 20.72 19.75
N SER A 595 -4.85 19.63 19.05
CA SER A 595 -4.83 18.27 19.58
C SER A 595 -3.48 17.90 20.24
N GLY A 596 -2.55 18.87 20.37
CA GLY A 596 -1.22 18.64 20.93
C GLY A 596 -0.24 17.96 19.99
N VAL A 597 -0.55 17.84 18.70
CA VAL A 597 0.36 17.32 17.68
C VAL A 597 0.98 18.47 16.91
N ASN A 598 2.31 18.54 16.94
CA ASN A 598 3.06 19.53 16.16
C ASN A 598 3.88 18.82 15.08
N ALA A 599 4.26 19.58 14.06
CA ALA A 599 5.20 19.09 13.06
C ALA A 599 6.52 18.64 13.71
N THR A 600 7.14 17.61 13.14
CA THR A 600 8.41 17.03 13.62
C THR A 600 9.53 18.06 13.65
N ALA A 601 9.47 19.03 12.73
CA ALA A 601 10.45 20.12 12.63
C ALA A 601 9.82 21.39 12.03
N LEU A 602 10.58 22.50 12.04
CA LEU A 602 10.15 23.77 11.44
C LEU A 602 10.30 23.79 9.92
N GLU A 603 11.16 22.94 9.39
CA GLU A 603 11.36 22.74 7.97
C GLU A 603 10.03 22.37 7.28
N ARG A 604 9.93 22.65 6.00
CA ARG A 604 8.80 22.33 5.13
C ARG A 604 9.32 21.78 3.81
N PHE A 605 8.47 21.08 3.09
CA PHE A 605 8.82 20.69 1.74
C PHE A 605 9.49 21.87 0.97
N PRO A 606 10.63 21.63 0.31
CA PRO A 606 11.21 20.37 -0.12
C PRO A 606 12.11 19.64 0.88
N VAL A 607 12.22 20.09 2.13
CA VAL A 607 12.92 19.36 3.18
C VAL A 607 11.91 18.57 3.98
N ILE A 608 12.02 17.25 3.92
CA ILE A 608 11.21 16.33 4.70
C ILE A 608 11.99 15.85 5.91
N VAL A 609 11.33 15.83 7.06
CA VAL A 609 11.92 15.40 8.33
C VAL A 609 11.13 14.23 8.89
N ARG A 610 11.83 13.11 9.11
CA ARG A 610 11.26 11.89 9.68
C ARG A 610 12.01 11.52 10.96
N GLU A 611 11.29 11.08 11.99
CA GLU A 611 11.87 10.77 13.30
C GLU A 611 11.38 9.40 13.82
N GLY A 612 12.22 8.74 14.59
CA GLY A 612 11.88 7.52 15.34
C GLY A 612 12.85 7.29 16.49
N ILE A 613 12.75 6.14 17.12
CA ILE A 613 13.57 5.77 18.28
C ILE A 613 14.24 4.43 17.97
N ASN A 614 15.55 4.31 18.22
CA ASN A 614 16.29 3.06 18.05
C ASN A 614 16.18 2.16 19.30
N GLU A 615 16.80 0.98 19.27
CA GLU A 615 16.77 0.02 20.40
C GLU A 615 17.42 0.54 21.68
N ASN A 616 18.30 1.55 21.58
CA ASN A 616 18.94 2.18 22.73
C ASN A 616 18.11 3.29 23.37
N GLY A 617 16.93 3.61 22.80
CA GLY A 617 16.08 4.71 23.22
C GLY A 617 16.53 6.08 22.69
N GLU A 618 17.53 6.13 21.79
CA GLU A 618 18.01 7.36 21.17
C GLU A 618 17.04 7.78 20.06
N LYS A 619 16.75 9.06 19.99
CA LYS A 619 16.00 9.63 18.87
C LYS A 619 16.88 9.67 17.62
N ILE A 620 16.35 9.16 16.51
CA ILE A 620 16.98 9.22 15.21
C ILE A 620 16.12 10.12 14.32
N ARG A 621 16.75 11.12 13.69
CA ARG A 621 16.06 12.02 12.79
C ARG A 621 16.77 12.06 11.45
N PHE A 622 15.96 11.97 10.38
CA PHE A 622 16.36 12.08 8.99
C PHE A 622 15.90 13.43 8.46
N TYR A 623 16.81 14.14 7.81
CA TYR A 623 16.53 15.34 7.01
C TYR A 623 16.78 14.98 5.54
N LEU A 624 15.77 15.08 4.70
CA LEU A 624 15.76 14.63 3.31
C LEU A 624 15.47 15.83 2.40
N ASN A 625 16.40 16.17 1.50
CA ASN A 625 16.26 17.30 0.59
C ASN A 625 15.77 16.85 -0.79
N TYR A 626 14.52 17.10 -1.12
CA TYR A 626 13.90 16.77 -2.41
C TYR A 626 13.95 17.98 -3.36
N SER A 627 15.10 18.62 -3.53
CA SER A 627 15.22 19.75 -4.44
C SER A 627 16.60 19.90 -5.08
N TRP A 628 16.65 20.68 -6.14
CA TRP A 628 17.87 21.14 -6.81
C TRP A 628 18.69 22.17 -6.02
N LYS A 629 18.19 22.65 -4.90
CA LYS A 629 18.81 23.71 -4.11
C LYS A 629 19.46 23.13 -2.87
N GLU A 630 20.59 23.73 -2.49
CA GLU A 630 21.14 23.52 -1.16
C GLU A 630 20.15 23.99 -0.10
N GLN A 631 19.98 23.20 0.95
CA GLN A 631 19.10 23.48 2.07
C GLN A 631 19.90 23.45 3.37
N ILE A 632 19.64 24.40 4.24
CA ILE A 632 20.27 24.43 5.59
C ILE A 632 19.22 24.00 6.60
N VAL A 633 19.50 22.91 7.32
CA VAL A 633 18.61 22.38 8.36
C VAL A 633 19.13 22.74 9.75
N LYS A 634 18.20 22.98 10.66
CA LYS A 634 18.53 23.29 12.04
C LYS A 634 18.62 22.01 12.85
N VAL A 635 19.84 21.48 13.03
CA VAL A 635 20.09 20.36 13.92
C VAL A 635 20.04 20.86 15.38
N PRO A 636 19.23 20.23 16.27
CA PRO A 636 19.23 20.59 17.68
C PRO A 636 20.60 20.35 18.33
N GLU A 637 21.02 21.21 19.24
CA GLU A 637 22.33 21.15 19.91
C GLU A 637 22.58 19.83 20.65
N THR A 638 21.50 19.14 21.05
CA THR A 638 21.56 17.83 21.75
C THR A 638 21.75 16.65 20.79
N PHE A 639 21.76 16.89 19.47
CA PHE A 639 21.88 15.82 18.48
C PHE A 639 23.28 15.80 17.86
N GLU A 640 23.78 14.59 17.65
CA GLU A 640 25.03 14.28 16.94
C GLU A 640 24.73 13.91 15.48
N VAL A 641 25.49 14.45 14.54
CA VAL A 641 25.41 14.05 13.12
C VAL A 641 26.09 12.69 12.92
N VAL A 642 25.34 11.69 12.47
CA VAL A 642 25.84 10.34 12.20
C VAL A 642 26.06 10.07 10.71
N LEU A 643 25.37 10.82 9.85
CA LEU A 643 25.57 10.79 8.39
C LEU A 643 25.26 12.15 7.77
N GLY A 644 26.04 12.53 6.77
CA GLY A 644 25.82 13.78 6.03
C GLY A 644 26.25 15.03 6.79
N GLN A 645 25.61 16.15 6.53
CA GLN A 645 25.89 17.47 7.11
C GLN A 645 24.59 18.29 7.23
N ALA A 646 24.57 19.30 8.12
CA ALA A 646 23.43 20.22 8.27
C ALA A 646 23.19 21.11 7.03
N VAL A 647 24.16 21.22 6.13
CA VAL A 647 24.02 21.83 4.81
C VAL A 647 23.80 20.71 3.81
N LEU A 648 22.56 20.49 3.43
CA LEU A 648 22.15 19.44 2.49
C LEU A 648 22.37 19.94 1.06
N LYS A 649 23.17 19.22 0.30
CA LYS A 649 23.27 19.43 -1.16
C LYS A 649 21.95 19.06 -1.84
N PRO A 650 21.78 19.37 -3.15
CA PRO A 650 20.66 18.81 -3.92
C PRO A 650 20.59 17.27 -3.75
N TRP A 651 19.38 16.76 -3.50
CA TRP A 651 19.09 15.32 -3.37
C TRP A 651 19.93 14.60 -2.30
N ASP A 652 20.13 15.25 -1.17
CA ASP A 652 21.00 14.75 -0.09
C ASP A 652 20.21 14.43 1.18
N VAL A 653 20.85 13.70 2.08
CA VAL A 653 20.32 13.28 3.38
C VAL A 653 21.29 13.60 4.50
N CYS A 654 20.76 14.06 5.63
CA CYS A 654 21.47 14.13 6.90
C CYS A 654 20.72 13.30 7.96
N ILE A 655 21.46 12.48 8.71
CA ILE A 655 20.92 11.69 9.81
C ILE A 655 21.59 12.13 11.09
N VAL A 656 20.79 12.38 12.11
CA VAL A 656 21.25 12.80 13.45
C VAL A 656 20.64 11.91 14.53
N LYS A 657 21.33 11.77 15.65
CA LYS A 657 20.85 11.04 16.84
C LYS A 657 20.96 11.89 18.09
N GLY A 658 20.04 11.73 19.04
CA GLY A 658 20.03 12.47 20.29
C GLY A 658 19.17 11.85 21.39
#